data_d228bb3db75aaafce1b59eff9b0b27ea
#
_entry.id   d228bb3db75aaafce1b59eff9b0b27ea
#
_cell.length_a   1.000
_cell.length_b   1.000
_cell.length_c   1.000
_cell.angle_alpha   90.00
_cell.angle_beta   90.00
_cell.angle_gamma   90.00
#
_symmetry.space_group_name_H-M   'P 1'
#
loop_
_entity.id
_entity.type
_entity.pdbx_description
1 polymer ?
#
loop_
_entity_poly.entity_id
_entity_poly.type
_entity_poly.pdbx_seq_one_letter_code
_entity_poly.pdbx_strand_id
1 'polypeptide(L)'
;MNTPVFEIEKSLYAAADAGKRRFVVSAPTGSGKSTGLPVMLLRKFGGRVLVLQPRRVAARMLARSVGALFDMRDEVGWHVRFEKRYGENSKIVFLTEGILARMLLSDPSLEGVSAVVFDEFHERNIYADISLALALRAQRGLRPDLAIVVCSASMDSSALFEYLGGDSECAAFSCSSRMFGLDISYAPPRSRDSAVWDCAREQFERLARSSDSGNFLIFMPGAYEISRTVGCILRSPASKGFDVLALHGDLPPGEQDKVLAPGTRRKVIVSTNVAETSLTIEGVRFVIDSGLARVARYDPARGVNTLLVERVSLASAAQRAGRAGRTAPGTVVRLWRQSDEASFERFTASEISRLDLSQIVLWLKASGMSADGVGLFEPPPAESLDRAARTLANLGALDAMSRITPLGRKMAAFPTQPRYARMLIEGMRRGCLREAALIASISDCGRIKLPIENAFAAAARDELVGDAASEPEEIARLCELARENSFDEKFCREFGIHSANARKACRAAADLERLALRACRGEAPAREPEPDAAAKCVLCAFSEHVGARLNKGTLACALAAGAKGEICRESRMYADDLFVALDLQERRGGAQGVSIMASMITPIKAEYLREMFPGDFSSDTVVRFDERQKRVACVELVKFRDFTVSENASAEPPKDAAARILVEKIFENPAILKSFDDSAKAFMERVNFVAAVCPESGIAPIDAAALREIFLQMCWGSNSISQVKNLDALSALRDWLSPEQQAFLKYAAPKSVEISPRRRPAAIRYDASARRAVISASFKDLFSFNPKSVSICGGKIAPTFEILAPNGRPVQTTSNLEEFWKTSWAEIRKELKARYPKHFKPDSPY
;
A
#
# COMPACT_ATOMS: atom_id res chain seq x y z
N MET A 1 29.53 -41.94 -10.24
CA MET A 1 28.23 -41.29 -9.89
C MET A 1 27.55 -40.90 -11.19
N ASN A 2 26.38 -41.52 -11.47
CA ASN A 2 25.64 -41.25 -12.72
C ASN A 2 24.64 -40.09 -12.47
N THR A 3 25.16 -38.90 -12.21
CA THR A 3 24.30 -37.71 -12.08
C THR A 3 24.11 -37.13 -13.48
N PRO A 4 22.89 -36.89 -13.95
CA PRO A 4 22.60 -36.44 -15.33
C PRO A 4 23.42 -35.26 -15.83
N VAL A 5 23.80 -34.35 -14.93
CA VAL A 5 24.60 -33.16 -15.30
C VAL A 5 25.96 -33.54 -15.92
N PHE A 6 26.54 -34.69 -15.62
CA PHE A 6 27.81 -35.11 -16.22
C PHE A 6 27.68 -35.50 -17.71
N GLU A 7 26.47 -35.69 -18.23
CA GLU A 7 26.25 -35.91 -19.66
C GLU A 7 26.76 -34.76 -20.53
N ILE A 8 26.71 -33.51 -19.99
CA ILE A 8 27.18 -32.31 -20.71
C ILE A 8 28.68 -32.06 -20.56
N GLU A 9 29.43 -32.82 -19.73
CA GLU A 9 30.82 -32.50 -19.39
C GLU A 9 31.69 -32.38 -20.63
N LYS A 10 31.63 -33.38 -21.54
CA LYS A 10 32.45 -33.39 -22.77
C LYS A 10 32.15 -32.21 -23.69
N SER A 11 30.88 -31.90 -23.89
CA SER A 11 30.45 -30.79 -24.75
C SER A 11 30.76 -29.42 -24.13
N LEU A 12 30.63 -29.27 -22.79
CA LEU A 12 31.04 -28.09 -22.10
C LEU A 12 32.55 -27.85 -22.19
N TYR A 13 33.38 -28.90 -22.03
CA TYR A 13 34.83 -28.82 -22.16
C TYR A 13 35.25 -28.48 -23.59
N ALA A 14 34.62 -29.07 -24.59
CA ALA A 14 34.88 -28.74 -25.98
C ALA A 14 34.54 -27.29 -26.33
N ALA A 15 33.43 -26.77 -25.83
CA ALA A 15 33.07 -25.36 -25.99
C ALA A 15 34.05 -24.42 -25.27
N ALA A 16 34.53 -24.81 -24.09
CA ALA A 16 35.54 -24.06 -23.35
C ALA A 16 36.90 -24.05 -24.07
N ASP A 17 37.30 -25.18 -24.71
CA ASP A 17 38.51 -25.27 -25.52
C ASP A 17 38.40 -24.46 -26.81
N ALA A 18 37.19 -24.33 -27.35
CA ALA A 18 36.87 -23.43 -28.47
C ALA A 18 36.84 -21.94 -28.08
N GLY A 19 37.23 -21.57 -26.87
CA GLY A 19 37.35 -20.22 -26.39
C GLY A 19 36.09 -19.63 -25.75
N LYS A 20 34.98 -20.39 -25.68
CA LYS A 20 33.77 -19.92 -25.02
C LYS A 20 34.00 -19.78 -23.51
N ARG A 21 33.45 -18.70 -22.91
CA ARG A 21 33.53 -18.41 -21.46
C ARG A 21 32.17 -18.13 -20.82
N ARG A 22 31.10 -18.15 -21.64
CA ARG A 22 29.72 -17.97 -21.16
C ARG A 22 28.90 -19.21 -21.49
N PHE A 23 28.18 -19.72 -20.50
CA PHE A 23 27.46 -20.98 -20.61
C PHE A 23 26.07 -20.86 -20.04
N VAL A 24 25.06 -21.33 -20.76
CA VAL A 24 23.69 -21.52 -20.24
C VAL A 24 23.46 -23.00 -20.04
N VAL A 25 23.08 -23.38 -18.83
CA VAL A 25 22.78 -24.78 -18.51
C VAL A 25 21.31 -24.91 -18.14
N SER A 26 20.52 -25.49 -19.04
CA SER A 26 19.11 -25.80 -18.79
C SER A 26 19.00 -27.22 -18.28
N ALA A 27 18.60 -27.38 -17.03
CA ALA A 27 18.46 -28.70 -16.43
C ALA A 27 17.35 -28.71 -15.38
N PRO A 28 16.51 -29.76 -15.35
CA PRO A 28 15.49 -29.91 -14.32
C PRO A 28 16.10 -29.95 -12.92
N THR A 29 15.28 -29.70 -11.93
CA THR A 29 15.66 -29.82 -10.52
C THR A 29 15.97 -31.31 -10.21
N GLY A 30 17.09 -31.57 -9.50
CA GLY A 30 17.54 -32.92 -9.19
C GLY A 30 18.51 -33.56 -10.22
N SER A 31 18.83 -32.88 -11.33
CA SER A 31 19.82 -33.32 -12.30
C SER A 31 21.27 -33.29 -11.79
N GLY A 32 21.53 -32.74 -10.61
CA GLY A 32 22.84 -32.56 -10.03
C GLY A 32 23.59 -31.31 -10.49
N LYS A 33 22.91 -30.34 -11.11
CA LYS A 33 23.53 -29.09 -11.57
C LYS A 33 24.21 -28.33 -10.44
N SER A 34 23.57 -28.19 -9.27
CA SER A 34 24.13 -27.48 -8.13
C SER A 34 25.28 -28.20 -7.43
N THR A 35 25.45 -29.52 -7.64
CA THR A 35 26.49 -30.34 -7.02
C THR A 35 27.61 -30.75 -7.98
N GLY A 36 27.28 -31.19 -9.18
CA GLY A 36 28.25 -31.70 -10.14
C GLY A 36 28.91 -30.63 -10.99
N LEU A 37 28.14 -29.61 -11.42
CA LEU A 37 28.64 -28.55 -12.30
C LEU A 37 29.80 -27.75 -11.68
N PRO A 38 29.77 -27.32 -10.40
CA PRO A 38 30.93 -26.64 -9.81
C PRO A 38 32.20 -27.48 -9.83
N VAL A 39 32.11 -28.80 -9.64
CA VAL A 39 33.25 -29.71 -9.69
C VAL A 39 33.78 -29.86 -11.10
N MET A 40 32.90 -29.92 -12.11
CA MET A 40 33.33 -29.94 -13.52
C MET A 40 34.09 -28.67 -13.91
N LEU A 41 33.58 -27.53 -13.50
CA LEU A 41 34.21 -26.22 -13.77
C LEU A 41 35.56 -26.10 -13.06
N LEU A 42 35.67 -26.58 -11.82
CA LEU A 42 36.91 -26.59 -11.07
C LEU A 42 37.97 -27.48 -11.81
N ARG A 43 37.57 -28.63 -12.27
CA ARG A 43 38.45 -29.53 -13.06
C ARG A 43 38.91 -28.91 -14.38
N LYS A 44 38.00 -28.16 -15.05
CA LYS A 44 38.31 -27.55 -16.36
C LYS A 44 39.16 -26.30 -16.27
N PHE A 45 38.82 -25.39 -15.34
CA PHE A 45 39.41 -24.05 -15.30
C PHE A 45 40.43 -23.87 -14.16
N GLY A 46 40.46 -24.81 -13.19
CA GLY A 46 41.29 -24.61 -11.97
C GLY A 46 40.76 -23.45 -11.11
N GLY A 47 41.62 -22.90 -10.27
CA GLY A 47 41.31 -21.72 -9.44
C GLY A 47 40.14 -21.93 -8.47
N ARG A 48 39.39 -20.87 -8.20
CA ARG A 48 38.21 -20.92 -7.31
C ARG A 48 36.91 -20.80 -8.11
N VAL A 49 35.93 -21.61 -7.78
CA VAL A 49 34.59 -21.55 -8.35
C VAL A 49 33.64 -20.94 -7.34
N LEU A 50 32.97 -19.84 -7.67
CA LEU A 50 31.94 -19.22 -6.88
C LEU A 50 30.56 -19.68 -7.37
N VAL A 51 29.67 -20.11 -6.45
CA VAL A 51 28.34 -20.61 -6.77
C VAL A 51 27.30 -19.79 -6.02
N LEU A 52 26.49 -19.04 -6.76
CA LEU A 52 25.41 -18.28 -6.17
C LEU A 52 24.22 -19.16 -5.88
N GLN A 53 23.66 -18.96 -4.70
CA GLN A 53 22.44 -19.62 -4.25
C GLN A 53 21.48 -18.56 -3.65
N PRO A 54 20.19 -18.55 -4.03
CA PRO A 54 19.26 -17.56 -3.53
C PRO A 54 18.97 -17.69 -2.03
N ARG A 55 19.22 -18.85 -1.45
CA ARG A 55 18.86 -19.20 -0.07
C ARG A 55 20.03 -19.61 0.78
N ARG A 56 20.17 -19.00 1.98
CA ARG A 56 21.26 -19.29 2.94
C ARG A 56 21.32 -20.76 3.35
N VAL A 57 20.15 -21.40 3.54
CA VAL A 57 20.07 -22.82 3.90
C VAL A 57 20.61 -23.69 2.76
N ALA A 58 20.19 -23.41 1.52
CA ALA A 58 20.65 -24.13 0.35
C ALA A 58 22.17 -24.02 0.16
N ALA A 59 22.74 -22.83 0.29
CA ALA A 59 24.18 -22.59 0.18
C ALA A 59 24.97 -23.48 1.16
N ARG A 60 24.55 -23.54 2.44
CA ARG A 60 25.21 -24.38 3.47
C ARG A 60 25.05 -25.87 3.20
N MET A 61 23.84 -26.30 2.83
CA MET A 61 23.55 -27.71 2.57
C MET A 61 24.30 -28.21 1.34
N LEU A 62 24.31 -27.43 0.25
CA LEU A 62 25.02 -27.78 -0.97
C LEU A 62 26.54 -27.84 -0.74
N ALA A 63 27.09 -26.89 0.02
CA ALA A 63 28.51 -26.93 0.38
C ALA A 63 28.88 -28.22 1.12
N ARG A 64 28.07 -28.61 2.12
CA ARG A 64 28.26 -29.86 2.84
C ARG A 64 28.11 -31.11 1.93
N SER A 65 27.06 -31.09 1.08
CA SER A 65 26.80 -32.20 0.16
C SER A 65 27.91 -32.39 -0.86
N VAL A 66 28.41 -31.32 -1.47
CA VAL A 66 29.53 -31.37 -2.42
C VAL A 66 30.78 -31.85 -1.73
N GLY A 67 31.11 -31.30 -0.56
CA GLY A 67 32.25 -31.73 0.23
C GLY A 67 32.20 -33.22 0.59
N ALA A 68 31.02 -33.76 0.91
CA ALA A 68 30.85 -35.18 1.23
C ALA A 68 30.84 -36.06 -0.01
N LEU A 69 30.16 -35.67 -1.11
CA LEU A 69 29.99 -36.47 -2.33
C LEU A 69 31.32 -36.64 -3.11
N PHE A 70 32.17 -35.62 -3.07
CA PHE A 70 33.42 -35.58 -3.85
C PHE A 70 34.69 -35.66 -2.98
N ASP A 71 34.54 -35.93 -1.70
CA ASP A 71 35.64 -35.99 -0.71
C ASP A 71 36.48 -34.69 -0.65
N MET A 72 35.80 -33.55 -0.71
CA MET A 72 36.41 -32.22 -0.77
C MET A 72 36.03 -31.35 0.47
N ARG A 73 35.90 -31.98 1.64
CA ARG A 73 35.31 -31.29 2.84
C ARG A 73 36.04 -30.03 3.24
N ASP A 74 37.36 -29.99 3.10
CA ASP A 74 38.20 -28.84 3.46
C ASP A 74 38.36 -27.83 2.31
N GLU A 75 37.97 -28.21 1.08
CA GLU A 75 38.08 -27.38 -0.10
C GLU A 75 36.74 -26.70 -0.50
N VAL A 76 35.66 -27.06 0.17
CA VAL A 76 34.32 -26.51 -0.09
C VAL A 76 33.84 -25.70 1.11
N GLY A 77 33.49 -24.44 0.87
CA GLY A 77 32.98 -23.55 1.89
C GLY A 77 31.74 -22.79 1.50
N TRP A 78 31.29 -21.90 2.38
CA TRP A 78 30.20 -20.99 2.10
C TRP A 78 30.42 -19.60 2.69
N HIS A 79 29.76 -18.61 2.09
CA HIS A 79 29.67 -17.26 2.61
C HIS A 79 28.24 -16.76 2.45
N VAL A 80 27.57 -16.62 3.57
CA VAL A 80 26.22 -16.05 3.65
C VAL A 80 26.27 -14.84 4.60
N ARG A 81 25.26 -14.00 4.56
CA ARG A 81 25.21 -12.80 5.40
C ARG A 81 25.44 -13.16 6.87
N PHE A 82 26.44 -12.51 7.51
CA PHE A 82 26.90 -12.73 8.88
C PHE A 82 27.52 -14.12 9.18
N GLU A 83 27.81 -14.94 8.16
CA GLU A 83 28.47 -16.22 8.37
C GLU A 83 29.44 -16.52 7.22
N LYS A 84 30.72 -16.55 7.53
CA LYS A 84 31.77 -16.89 6.57
C LYS A 84 32.49 -18.17 7.02
N ARG A 85 32.47 -19.22 6.20
CA ARG A 85 33.16 -20.48 6.42
C ARG A 85 33.90 -20.93 5.15
N TYR A 86 34.87 -20.14 4.74
CA TYR A 86 35.83 -20.48 3.70
C TYR A 86 37.13 -19.74 3.95
N GLY A 87 38.22 -20.29 3.41
CA GLY A 87 39.57 -19.75 3.55
C GLY A 87 40.32 -19.83 2.20
N GLU A 88 41.63 -19.68 2.28
CA GLU A 88 42.54 -19.71 1.13
C GLU A 88 42.48 -21.03 0.36
N ASN A 89 42.39 -22.17 1.08
CA ASN A 89 42.29 -23.49 0.51
C ASN A 89 40.95 -23.84 -0.12
N SER A 90 39.94 -23.01 0.05
CA SER A 90 38.61 -23.28 -0.47
C SER A 90 38.56 -23.07 -1.98
N LYS A 91 38.31 -24.15 -2.71
CA LYS A 91 38.22 -24.17 -4.18
C LYS A 91 36.81 -23.95 -4.70
N ILE A 92 35.79 -24.40 -3.95
CA ILE A 92 34.39 -24.15 -4.28
C ILE A 92 33.76 -23.38 -3.12
N VAL A 93 33.15 -22.23 -3.40
CA VAL A 93 32.48 -21.40 -2.37
C VAL A 93 31.06 -21.11 -2.78
N PHE A 94 30.12 -21.56 -1.96
CA PHE A 94 28.70 -21.25 -2.12
C PHE A 94 28.40 -19.90 -1.47
N LEU A 95 27.83 -18.98 -2.23
CA LEU A 95 27.55 -17.61 -1.80
C LEU A 95 26.06 -17.33 -1.89
N THR A 96 25.56 -16.44 -1.00
CA THR A 96 24.32 -15.75 -1.29
C THR A 96 24.55 -14.57 -2.22
N GLU A 97 23.58 -14.26 -3.04
CA GLU A 97 23.68 -13.35 -4.19
C GLU A 97 24.20 -11.94 -3.82
N GLY A 98 23.73 -11.34 -2.71
CA GLY A 98 24.23 -10.03 -2.25
C GLY A 98 25.71 -10.01 -1.83
N ILE A 99 26.33 -11.18 -1.55
CA ILE A 99 27.76 -11.27 -1.25
C ILE A 99 28.56 -11.10 -2.54
N LEU A 100 28.18 -11.77 -3.62
CA LEU A 100 28.90 -11.65 -4.90
C LEU A 100 28.78 -10.24 -5.47
N ALA A 101 27.60 -9.62 -5.43
CA ALA A 101 27.43 -8.25 -5.89
C ALA A 101 28.44 -7.32 -5.20
N ARG A 102 28.58 -7.43 -3.89
CA ARG A 102 29.53 -6.62 -3.11
C ARG A 102 31.00 -6.96 -3.42
N MET A 103 31.33 -8.23 -3.64
CA MET A 103 32.67 -8.64 -4.06
C MET A 103 33.04 -7.98 -5.39
N LEU A 104 32.16 -8.05 -6.39
CA LEU A 104 32.39 -7.44 -7.71
C LEU A 104 32.45 -5.90 -7.68
N LEU A 105 31.73 -5.25 -6.76
CA LEU A 105 31.80 -3.79 -6.59
C LEU A 105 33.08 -3.35 -5.87
N SER A 106 33.61 -4.17 -4.96
CA SER A 106 34.85 -3.86 -4.23
C SER A 106 36.11 -4.31 -4.97
N ASP A 107 36.05 -5.43 -5.65
CA ASP A 107 37.13 -6.01 -6.46
C ASP A 107 36.57 -6.63 -7.75
N PRO A 108 36.46 -5.85 -8.83
CA PRO A 108 35.98 -6.36 -10.12
C PRO A 108 36.92 -7.41 -10.73
N SER A 109 38.17 -7.51 -10.30
CA SER A 109 39.13 -8.50 -10.83
C SER A 109 38.80 -9.91 -10.37
N LEU A 110 38.15 -10.10 -9.25
CA LEU A 110 37.87 -11.38 -8.60
C LEU A 110 39.13 -12.26 -8.62
N GLU A 111 40.24 -11.76 -8.09
CA GLU A 111 41.55 -12.46 -8.13
C GLU A 111 41.43 -13.90 -7.59
N GLY A 112 42.02 -14.84 -8.31
CA GLY A 112 41.99 -16.28 -8.00
C GLY A 112 40.68 -16.99 -8.30
N VAL A 113 39.64 -16.29 -8.78
CA VAL A 113 38.37 -16.90 -9.21
C VAL A 113 38.43 -17.22 -10.69
N SER A 114 38.12 -18.46 -11.05
CA SER A 114 38.11 -18.94 -12.45
C SER A 114 36.71 -19.06 -13.03
N ALA A 115 35.71 -19.29 -12.19
CA ALA A 115 34.32 -19.42 -12.66
C ALA A 115 33.32 -18.90 -11.65
N VAL A 116 32.24 -18.34 -12.15
CA VAL A 116 31.06 -17.92 -11.38
C VAL A 116 29.82 -18.64 -11.92
N VAL A 117 29.12 -19.33 -11.04
CA VAL A 117 27.88 -20.06 -11.36
C VAL A 117 26.69 -19.34 -10.73
N PHE A 118 25.76 -18.90 -11.55
CA PHE A 118 24.47 -18.33 -11.16
C PHE A 118 23.44 -19.47 -11.14
N ASP A 119 23.28 -20.12 -10.00
CA ASP A 119 22.32 -21.21 -9.87
C ASP A 119 20.91 -20.67 -9.54
N GLU A 120 19.89 -21.38 -10.00
CA GLU A 120 18.46 -21.01 -9.89
C GLU A 120 18.16 -19.58 -10.41
N PHE A 121 18.84 -19.12 -11.45
CA PHE A 121 18.72 -17.76 -11.99
C PHE A 121 17.29 -17.40 -12.43
N HIS A 122 16.45 -18.38 -12.70
CA HIS A 122 15.04 -18.19 -13.00
C HIS A 122 14.20 -17.62 -11.82
N GLU A 123 14.72 -17.64 -10.58
CA GLU A 123 14.08 -16.92 -9.45
C GLU A 123 14.16 -15.39 -9.63
N ARG A 124 15.02 -14.90 -10.53
CA ARG A 124 15.17 -13.50 -10.91
C ARG A 124 15.32 -12.59 -9.71
N ASN A 125 16.20 -12.99 -8.78
CA ASN A 125 16.56 -12.17 -7.64
C ASN A 125 17.35 -10.93 -8.07
N ILE A 126 17.07 -9.78 -7.45
CA ILE A 126 17.68 -8.50 -7.81
C ILE A 126 19.22 -8.51 -7.72
N TYR A 127 19.78 -9.20 -6.72
CA TYR A 127 21.23 -9.28 -6.57
C TYR A 127 21.87 -10.26 -7.55
N ALA A 128 21.16 -11.27 -8.02
CA ALA A 128 21.62 -12.15 -9.09
C ALA A 128 21.70 -11.40 -10.42
N ASP A 129 20.64 -10.65 -10.75
CA ASP A 129 20.62 -9.83 -11.98
C ASP A 129 21.77 -8.80 -11.99
N ILE A 130 22.00 -8.09 -10.88
CA ILE A 130 23.12 -7.14 -10.75
C ILE A 130 24.46 -7.84 -10.80
N SER A 131 24.61 -8.96 -10.08
CA SER A 131 25.88 -9.70 -10.06
C SER A 131 26.24 -10.24 -11.44
N LEU A 132 25.26 -10.72 -12.21
CA LEU A 132 25.48 -11.19 -13.59
C LEU A 132 25.96 -10.04 -14.48
N ALA A 133 25.30 -8.88 -14.43
CA ALA A 133 25.70 -7.72 -15.21
C ALA A 133 27.11 -7.22 -14.84
N LEU A 134 27.45 -7.19 -13.55
CA LEU A 134 28.77 -6.81 -13.06
C LEU A 134 29.85 -7.85 -13.46
N ALA A 135 29.54 -9.16 -13.38
CA ALA A 135 30.45 -10.21 -13.83
C ALA A 135 30.73 -10.15 -15.32
N LEU A 136 29.70 -9.90 -16.15
CA LEU A 136 29.86 -9.70 -17.58
C LEU A 136 30.71 -8.46 -17.89
N ARG A 137 30.51 -7.37 -17.14
CA ARG A 137 31.32 -6.17 -17.26
C ARG A 137 32.79 -6.43 -16.90
N ALA A 138 33.03 -7.14 -15.78
CA ALA A 138 34.39 -7.55 -15.38
C ALA A 138 35.03 -8.44 -16.42
N GLN A 139 34.29 -9.38 -16.99
CA GLN A 139 34.78 -10.28 -18.05
C GLN A 139 35.15 -9.50 -19.33
N ARG A 140 34.33 -8.56 -19.78
CA ARG A 140 34.60 -7.73 -20.97
C ARG A 140 35.83 -6.85 -20.83
N GLY A 141 36.18 -6.43 -19.63
CA GLY A 141 37.26 -5.47 -19.37
C GLY A 141 38.52 -6.09 -18.75
N LEU A 142 38.36 -6.65 -17.56
CA LEU A 142 39.48 -7.02 -16.70
C LEU A 142 39.78 -8.54 -16.70
N ARG A 143 38.79 -9.38 -16.91
CA ARG A 143 38.87 -10.84 -16.73
C ARG A 143 38.26 -11.61 -17.90
N PRO A 144 38.83 -11.50 -19.12
CA PRO A 144 38.32 -12.24 -20.29
C PRO A 144 38.37 -13.76 -20.12
N ASP A 145 39.19 -14.23 -19.17
CA ASP A 145 39.34 -15.62 -18.79
C ASP A 145 38.21 -16.17 -17.89
N LEU A 146 37.49 -15.30 -17.23
CA LEU A 146 36.46 -15.68 -16.24
C LEU A 146 35.31 -16.44 -16.90
N ALA A 147 35.05 -17.66 -16.46
CA ALA A 147 33.91 -18.44 -16.92
C ALA A 147 32.62 -18.00 -16.18
N ILE A 148 31.59 -17.69 -16.92
CA ILE A 148 30.26 -17.32 -16.39
C ILE A 148 29.26 -18.40 -16.79
N VAL A 149 28.64 -19.04 -15.82
CA VAL A 149 27.68 -20.12 -16.03
C VAL A 149 26.33 -19.73 -15.41
N VAL A 150 25.26 -19.73 -16.20
CA VAL A 150 23.93 -19.46 -15.73
C VAL A 150 23.05 -20.67 -15.81
N CYS A 151 22.56 -21.16 -14.67
CA CYS A 151 21.69 -22.32 -14.56
C CYS A 151 20.23 -21.89 -14.42
N SER A 152 19.36 -22.44 -15.26
CA SER A 152 17.94 -22.18 -15.24
C SER A 152 17.13 -23.46 -15.43
N ALA A 153 15.98 -23.56 -14.75
CA ALA A 153 15.07 -24.70 -14.88
C ALA A 153 13.83 -24.40 -15.73
N SER A 154 13.43 -23.15 -15.85
CA SER A 154 12.10 -22.79 -16.39
C SER A 154 12.03 -21.42 -17.07
N MET A 155 13.16 -20.74 -17.28
CA MET A 155 13.21 -19.42 -17.92
C MET A 155 13.32 -19.60 -19.45
N ASP A 156 12.92 -18.56 -20.19
CA ASP A 156 13.22 -18.48 -21.62
C ASP A 156 14.75 -18.46 -21.81
N SER A 157 15.30 -19.62 -22.09
CA SER A 157 16.73 -19.79 -22.26
C SER A 157 17.27 -19.07 -23.52
N SER A 158 16.40 -18.72 -24.48
CA SER A 158 16.79 -18.01 -25.69
C SER A 158 17.11 -16.54 -25.41
N ALA A 159 16.28 -15.84 -24.68
CA ALA A 159 16.54 -14.44 -24.29
C ALA A 159 17.81 -14.31 -23.43
N LEU A 160 18.02 -15.26 -22.51
CA LEU A 160 19.24 -15.30 -21.69
C LEU A 160 20.48 -15.60 -22.53
N PHE A 161 20.37 -16.49 -23.47
CA PHE A 161 21.44 -16.86 -24.38
C PHE A 161 21.88 -15.65 -25.23
N GLU A 162 20.94 -14.94 -25.81
CA GLU A 162 21.20 -13.70 -26.56
C GLU A 162 21.82 -12.61 -25.66
N TYR A 163 21.32 -12.42 -24.45
CA TYR A 163 21.91 -11.46 -23.49
C TYR A 163 23.38 -11.80 -23.16
N LEU A 164 23.72 -13.10 -23.11
CA LEU A 164 25.09 -13.56 -22.89
C LEU A 164 25.98 -13.51 -24.14
N GLY A 165 25.51 -12.98 -25.27
CA GLY A 165 26.26 -12.77 -26.49
C GLY A 165 25.98 -13.78 -27.59
N GLY A 166 24.96 -14.58 -27.47
CA GLY A 166 24.53 -15.54 -28.49
C GLY A 166 25.59 -16.51 -28.92
N ASP A 167 25.45 -17.04 -30.13
CA ASP A 167 26.38 -18.04 -30.70
C ASP A 167 27.85 -17.58 -30.79
N SER A 168 28.12 -16.26 -30.74
CA SER A 168 29.48 -15.77 -30.80
C SER A 168 30.27 -15.99 -29.51
N GLU A 169 29.64 -15.80 -28.35
CA GLU A 169 30.34 -15.79 -27.04
C GLU A 169 29.82 -16.85 -26.06
N CYS A 170 28.61 -17.36 -26.28
CA CYS A 170 27.92 -18.27 -25.38
C CYS A 170 27.75 -19.67 -25.95
N ALA A 171 27.64 -20.69 -25.09
CA ALA A 171 27.20 -22.02 -25.44
C ALA A 171 26.07 -22.50 -24.51
N ALA A 172 25.04 -23.10 -25.07
CA ALA A 172 23.89 -23.60 -24.34
C ALA A 172 23.89 -25.14 -24.26
N PHE A 173 23.59 -25.64 -23.07
CA PHE A 173 23.52 -27.08 -22.81
C PHE A 173 22.19 -27.41 -22.13
N SER A 174 21.63 -28.56 -22.51
CA SER A 174 20.44 -29.11 -21.89
C SER A 174 20.71 -30.51 -21.36
N CYS A 175 20.37 -30.73 -20.09
CA CYS A 175 20.40 -32.06 -19.49
C CYS A 175 18.98 -32.61 -19.47
N SER A 176 18.80 -33.83 -19.98
CA SER A 176 17.55 -34.58 -19.80
C SER A 176 17.62 -35.38 -18.51
N SER A 177 16.89 -34.98 -17.47
CA SER A 177 16.63 -35.91 -16.37
C SER A 177 15.35 -36.71 -16.70
N ARG A 178 15.38 -38.03 -16.45
CA ARG A 178 14.16 -38.83 -16.49
C ARG A 178 13.23 -38.39 -15.39
N MET A 179 12.26 -37.52 -15.71
CA MET A 179 11.12 -37.30 -14.85
C MET A 179 10.07 -38.36 -15.11
N PHE A 180 9.52 -38.92 -14.05
CA PHE A 180 8.41 -39.87 -14.18
C PHE A 180 7.13 -39.08 -14.57
N GLY A 181 6.19 -39.80 -15.18
CA GLY A 181 4.91 -39.21 -15.58
C GLY A 181 4.15 -38.58 -14.41
N LEU A 182 3.52 -37.45 -14.68
CA LEU A 182 2.69 -36.74 -13.74
C LEU A 182 1.21 -36.84 -14.15
N ASP A 183 0.35 -37.28 -13.24
CA ASP A 183 -1.09 -37.21 -13.40
C ASP A 183 -1.57 -35.91 -12.75
N ILE A 184 -1.99 -34.92 -13.59
CA ILE A 184 -2.41 -33.59 -13.14
C ILE A 184 -3.91 -33.49 -13.23
N SER A 185 -4.55 -33.17 -12.10
CA SER A 185 -6.00 -32.97 -11.99
C SER A 185 -6.31 -31.60 -11.37
N TYR A 186 -7.54 -31.11 -11.62
CA TYR A 186 -8.03 -29.83 -11.13
C TYR A 186 -9.20 -30.02 -10.17
N ALA A 187 -9.11 -29.40 -9.00
CA ALA A 187 -10.13 -29.47 -7.96
C ALA A 187 -10.40 -28.07 -7.38
N PRO A 188 -11.08 -27.18 -8.14
CA PRO A 188 -11.35 -25.83 -7.69
C PRO A 188 -12.24 -25.80 -6.45
N PRO A 189 -12.17 -24.75 -5.60
CA PRO A 189 -13.09 -24.54 -4.50
C PRO A 189 -14.55 -24.59 -4.96
N ARG A 190 -15.43 -25.19 -4.17
CA ARG A 190 -16.87 -25.34 -4.50
C ARG A 190 -17.61 -23.99 -4.47
N SER A 191 -17.16 -23.07 -3.63
CA SER A 191 -17.67 -21.70 -3.52
C SER A 191 -16.50 -20.71 -3.33
N ARG A 192 -16.77 -19.42 -3.56
CA ARG A 192 -15.77 -18.36 -3.32
C ARG A 192 -15.34 -18.23 -1.85
N ASP A 193 -16.20 -18.66 -0.94
CA ASP A 193 -15.97 -18.59 0.51
C ASP A 193 -15.29 -19.84 1.07
N SER A 194 -15.06 -20.86 0.22
CA SER A 194 -14.38 -22.10 0.65
C SER A 194 -12.92 -21.79 0.99
N ALA A 195 -12.54 -22.07 2.23
CA ALA A 195 -11.17 -21.84 2.66
C ALA A 195 -10.20 -22.82 1.97
N VAL A 196 -9.07 -22.31 1.49
CA VAL A 196 -8.08 -23.07 0.72
C VAL A 196 -7.54 -24.28 1.52
N TRP A 197 -7.42 -24.18 2.84
CA TRP A 197 -6.97 -25.26 3.70
C TRP A 197 -7.99 -26.39 3.81
N ASP A 198 -9.29 -26.12 3.73
CA ASP A 198 -10.32 -27.16 3.71
C ASP A 198 -10.33 -27.89 2.38
N CYS A 199 -10.15 -27.18 1.26
CA CYS A 199 -9.99 -27.80 -0.05
C CYS A 199 -8.76 -28.73 -0.09
N ALA A 200 -7.63 -28.28 0.48
CA ALA A 200 -6.43 -29.09 0.56
C ALA A 200 -6.61 -30.34 1.39
N ARG A 201 -7.29 -30.23 2.55
CA ARG A 201 -7.64 -31.37 3.41
C ARG A 201 -8.52 -32.39 2.66
N GLU A 202 -9.56 -31.94 1.95
CA GLU A 202 -10.41 -32.84 1.16
C GLU A 202 -9.62 -33.64 0.13
N GLN A 203 -8.69 -32.96 -0.58
CA GLN A 203 -7.85 -33.64 -1.57
C GLN A 203 -6.81 -34.57 -0.91
N PHE A 204 -6.25 -34.17 0.22
CA PHE A 204 -5.38 -35.06 1.01
C PHE A 204 -6.12 -36.34 1.40
N GLU A 205 -7.34 -36.25 1.99
CA GLU A 205 -8.16 -37.38 2.40
C GLU A 205 -8.47 -38.32 1.21
N ARG A 206 -8.79 -37.76 0.05
CA ARG A 206 -9.06 -38.52 -1.16
C ARG A 206 -7.85 -39.31 -1.61
N LEU A 207 -6.68 -38.65 -1.70
CA LEU A 207 -5.45 -39.26 -2.17
C LEU A 207 -4.84 -40.23 -1.14
N ALA A 208 -4.96 -39.97 0.14
CA ALA A 208 -4.47 -40.85 1.19
C ALA A 208 -5.19 -42.21 1.20
N ARG A 209 -6.46 -42.24 0.77
CA ARG A 209 -7.22 -43.49 0.62
C ARG A 209 -6.86 -44.28 -0.65
N SER A 210 -6.27 -43.62 -1.66
CA SER A 210 -5.98 -44.25 -2.94
C SER A 210 -4.57 -44.88 -3.02
N SER A 211 -3.71 -44.64 -2.02
CA SER A 211 -2.32 -45.14 -2.06
C SER A 211 -1.72 -45.31 -0.67
N ASP A 212 -1.03 -46.40 -0.46
CA ASP A 212 -0.35 -46.74 0.81
C ASP A 212 1.13 -46.29 0.82
N SER A 213 1.62 -45.60 -0.23
CA SER A 213 3.02 -45.19 -0.32
C SER A 213 3.18 -43.77 -0.85
N GLY A 214 4.28 -43.13 -0.48
CA GLY A 214 4.65 -41.77 -0.94
C GLY A 214 4.27 -40.67 0.02
N ASN A 215 5.06 -39.61 0.02
CA ASN A 215 4.88 -38.41 0.82
C ASN A 215 3.99 -37.40 0.10
N PHE A 216 3.35 -36.54 0.88
CA PHE A 216 2.56 -35.41 0.38
C PHE A 216 3.33 -34.11 0.52
N LEU A 217 3.23 -33.25 -0.47
CA LEU A 217 3.68 -31.87 -0.42
C LEU A 217 2.51 -30.94 -0.78
N ILE A 218 2.14 -30.08 0.15
CA ILE A 218 1.01 -29.17 0.00
C ILE A 218 1.52 -27.72 -0.02
N PHE A 219 1.28 -27.02 -1.11
CA PHE A 219 1.71 -25.63 -1.25
C PHE A 219 0.64 -24.67 -0.77
N MET A 220 1.01 -23.81 0.20
CA MET A 220 0.17 -22.75 0.77
C MET A 220 0.86 -21.39 0.70
N PRO A 221 0.10 -20.27 0.63
CA PRO A 221 0.71 -18.96 0.44
C PRO A 221 1.51 -18.42 1.62
N GLY A 222 1.18 -18.80 2.87
CA GLY A 222 1.86 -18.27 4.04
C GLY A 222 1.73 -19.11 5.30
N ALA A 223 2.42 -18.67 6.37
CA ALA A 223 2.48 -19.40 7.64
C ALA A 223 1.10 -19.57 8.31
N TYR A 224 0.19 -18.60 8.13
CA TYR A 224 -1.17 -18.70 8.64
C TYR A 224 -1.94 -19.85 7.96
N GLU A 225 -1.94 -19.88 6.62
CA GLU A 225 -2.61 -20.91 5.85
C GLU A 225 -1.97 -22.28 6.08
N ILE A 226 -0.64 -22.33 6.26
CA ILE A 226 0.08 -23.56 6.66
C ILE A 226 -0.43 -24.07 8.01
N SER A 227 -0.47 -23.20 9.03
CA SER A 227 -0.93 -23.58 10.36
C SER A 227 -2.38 -24.07 10.34
N ARG A 228 -3.26 -23.39 9.58
CA ARG A 228 -4.66 -23.83 9.40
C ARG A 228 -4.74 -25.18 8.70
N THR A 229 -3.96 -25.39 7.63
CA THR A 229 -3.94 -26.66 6.87
C THR A 229 -3.43 -27.81 7.73
N VAL A 230 -2.31 -27.63 8.45
CA VAL A 230 -1.76 -28.60 9.40
C VAL A 230 -2.82 -28.97 10.44
N GLY A 231 -3.47 -27.98 11.07
CA GLY A 231 -4.51 -28.20 12.05
C GLY A 231 -5.74 -28.96 11.49
N CYS A 232 -6.13 -28.69 10.24
CA CYS A 232 -7.23 -29.40 9.59
C CYS A 232 -6.85 -30.85 9.25
N ILE A 233 -5.62 -31.08 8.77
CA ILE A 233 -5.14 -32.42 8.45
C ILE A 233 -4.98 -33.28 9.71
N LEU A 234 -4.42 -32.74 10.81
CA LEU A 234 -4.27 -33.46 12.07
C LEU A 234 -5.60 -33.90 12.69
N ARG A 235 -6.68 -33.16 12.46
CA ARG A 235 -8.02 -33.53 12.89
C ARG A 235 -8.69 -34.59 12.00
N SER A 236 -8.15 -34.83 10.83
CA SER A 236 -8.66 -35.83 9.89
C SER A 236 -8.24 -37.24 10.29
N PRO A 237 -9.14 -38.27 10.31
CA PRO A 237 -8.77 -39.64 10.50
C PRO A 237 -7.76 -40.18 9.49
N ALA A 238 -7.70 -39.61 8.29
CA ALA A 238 -6.77 -40.00 7.24
C ALA A 238 -5.29 -39.64 7.56
N SER A 239 -5.06 -38.80 8.58
CA SER A 239 -3.71 -38.44 9.01
C SER A 239 -3.01 -39.53 9.85
N LYS A 240 -3.76 -40.55 10.29
CA LYS A 240 -3.18 -41.66 11.04
C LYS A 240 -2.07 -42.35 10.22
N GLY A 241 -0.88 -42.43 10.80
CA GLY A 241 0.28 -43.03 10.12
C GLY A 241 1.17 -42.03 9.37
N PHE A 242 0.80 -40.73 9.36
CA PHE A 242 1.60 -39.67 8.78
C PHE A 242 2.24 -38.75 9.83
N ASP A 243 3.44 -38.26 9.52
CA ASP A 243 4.04 -37.13 10.22
C ASP A 243 3.66 -35.85 9.47
N VAL A 244 2.83 -35.01 10.10
CA VAL A 244 2.34 -33.75 9.51
C VAL A 244 3.26 -32.62 9.94
N LEU A 245 3.95 -32.03 8.97
CA LEU A 245 5.05 -31.08 9.20
C LEU A 245 4.81 -29.78 8.44
N ALA A 246 5.10 -28.65 9.10
CA ALA A 246 5.13 -27.35 8.45
C ALA A 246 6.53 -27.06 7.87
N LEU A 247 6.61 -26.30 6.75
CA LEU A 247 7.86 -25.85 6.18
C LEU A 247 7.72 -24.43 5.61
N HIS A 248 8.33 -23.46 6.29
CA HIS A 248 8.42 -22.05 5.83
C HIS A 248 9.69 -21.38 6.36
N GLY A 249 10.03 -20.22 5.80
CA GLY A 249 11.30 -19.55 6.07
C GLY A 249 11.53 -19.13 7.53
N ASP A 250 10.46 -18.90 8.29
CA ASP A 250 10.54 -18.44 9.69
C ASP A 250 10.75 -19.57 10.70
N LEU A 251 10.71 -20.82 10.26
CA LEU A 251 10.96 -21.96 11.15
C LEU A 251 12.42 -22.03 11.58
N PRO A 252 12.68 -22.45 12.84
CA PRO A 252 14.04 -22.73 13.30
C PRO A 252 14.75 -23.76 12.40
N PRO A 253 16.08 -23.64 12.19
CA PRO A 253 16.83 -24.59 11.34
C PRO A 253 16.63 -26.04 11.73
N GLY A 254 16.58 -26.37 13.03
CA GLY A 254 16.33 -27.76 13.48
C GLY A 254 14.97 -28.32 13.11
N GLU A 255 13.93 -27.48 13.01
CA GLU A 255 12.61 -27.89 12.54
C GLU A 255 12.62 -28.10 11.01
N GLN A 256 13.33 -27.26 10.27
CA GLN A 256 13.50 -27.44 8.83
C GLN A 256 14.30 -28.73 8.52
N ASP A 257 15.34 -29.03 9.31
CA ASP A 257 16.14 -30.26 9.18
C ASP A 257 15.28 -31.52 9.44
N LYS A 258 14.34 -31.49 10.38
CA LYS A 258 13.39 -32.60 10.63
C LYS A 258 12.53 -32.94 9.41
N VAL A 259 12.09 -31.92 8.65
CA VAL A 259 11.31 -32.11 7.43
C VAL A 259 12.11 -32.86 6.39
N LEU A 260 13.42 -32.54 6.26
CA LEU A 260 14.33 -33.09 5.26
C LEU A 260 14.91 -34.43 5.65
N ALA A 261 15.01 -34.74 6.95
CA ALA A 261 15.58 -35.99 7.44
C ALA A 261 14.74 -37.20 6.94
N PRO A 262 15.39 -38.35 6.59
CA PRO A 262 14.65 -39.57 6.34
C PRO A 262 13.78 -39.94 7.54
N GLY A 263 12.57 -40.42 7.28
CA GLY A 263 11.62 -40.85 8.33
C GLY A 263 11.12 -42.25 8.09
N THR A 264 10.70 -42.93 9.15
CA THR A 264 10.09 -44.27 9.08
C THR A 264 8.61 -44.19 8.72
N ARG A 265 7.98 -43.04 8.91
CA ARG A 265 6.56 -42.80 8.62
C ARG A 265 6.43 -41.93 7.36
N ARG A 266 5.30 -42.07 6.67
CA ARG A 266 4.93 -41.18 5.56
C ARG A 266 4.79 -39.75 6.08
N LYS A 267 5.17 -38.76 5.26
CA LYS A 267 5.10 -37.35 5.62
C LYS A 267 4.00 -36.61 4.85
N VAL A 268 3.36 -35.68 5.52
CA VAL A 268 2.56 -34.64 4.91
C VAL A 268 3.25 -33.31 5.20
N ILE A 269 3.85 -32.72 4.20
CA ILE A 269 4.61 -31.49 4.34
C ILE A 269 3.78 -30.35 3.77
N VAL A 270 3.40 -29.39 4.62
CA VAL A 270 2.67 -28.17 4.21
C VAL A 270 3.67 -27.05 4.14
N SER A 271 3.86 -26.48 2.93
CA SER A 271 4.96 -25.55 2.68
C SER A 271 4.54 -24.32 1.91
N THR A 272 5.35 -23.25 2.04
CA THR A 272 5.34 -22.12 1.10
C THR A 272 6.19 -22.49 -0.15
N ASN A 273 6.49 -21.50 -0.99
CA ASN A 273 7.42 -21.63 -2.12
C ASN A 273 8.86 -22.06 -1.71
N VAL A 274 9.18 -22.16 -0.41
CA VAL A 274 10.46 -22.70 0.08
C VAL A 274 10.72 -24.12 -0.46
N ALA A 275 9.68 -24.95 -0.59
CA ALA A 275 9.79 -26.29 -1.15
C ALA A 275 9.70 -26.33 -2.69
N GLU A 276 9.58 -25.17 -3.37
CA GLU A 276 9.41 -25.11 -4.83
C GLU A 276 10.72 -25.37 -5.58
N THR A 277 11.88 -24.89 -5.08
CA THR A 277 13.15 -24.94 -5.81
C THR A 277 14.26 -25.68 -5.05
N SER A 278 14.97 -25.04 -4.17
CA SER A 278 16.30 -25.42 -3.65
C SER A 278 16.34 -26.61 -2.69
N LEU A 279 15.19 -27.13 -2.20
CA LEU A 279 15.18 -28.22 -1.22
C LEU A 279 14.76 -29.54 -1.87
N THR A 280 15.55 -30.59 -1.66
CA THR A 280 15.17 -31.93 -2.09
C THR A 280 14.46 -32.66 -0.94
N ILE A 281 13.17 -32.93 -1.13
CA ILE A 281 12.37 -33.74 -0.23
C ILE A 281 12.18 -35.10 -0.90
N GLU A 282 12.69 -36.14 -0.26
CA GLU A 282 12.64 -37.49 -0.82
C GLU A 282 11.23 -38.10 -0.70
N GLY A 283 10.90 -38.97 -1.67
CA GLY A 283 9.68 -39.77 -1.63
C GLY A 283 8.37 -39.01 -1.84
N VAL A 284 8.38 -37.75 -2.30
CA VAL A 284 7.17 -37.00 -2.64
C VAL A 284 6.53 -37.60 -3.89
N ARG A 285 5.29 -38.08 -3.74
CA ARG A 285 4.47 -38.61 -4.85
C ARG A 285 3.20 -37.83 -5.08
N PHE A 286 2.76 -37.09 -4.06
CA PHE A 286 1.51 -36.32 -4.12
C PHE A 286 1.80 -34.84 -3.90
N VAL A 287 1.35 -33.99 -4.84
CA VAL A 287 1.41 -32.56 -4.70
C VAL A 287 -0.01 -32.00 -4.71
N ILE A 288 -0.33 -31.16 -3.73
CA ILE A 288 -1.57 -30.37 -3.71
C ILE A 288 -1.15 -28.90 -3.76
N ASP A 289 -1.53 -28.20 -4.81
CA ASP A 289 -1.11 -26.82 -5.04
C ASP A 289 -2.30 -25.86 -4.93
N SER A 290 -2.21 -24.90 -4.01
CA SER A 290 -3.21 -23.82 -3.88
C SER A 290 -3.21 -22.86 -5.07
N GLY A 291 -2.14 -22.81 -5.86
CA GLY A 291 -1.95 -21.81 -6.92
C GLY A 291 -1.65 -20.42 -6.40
N LEU A 292 -1.35 -20.29 -5.10
CA LEU A 292 -1.14 -19.02 -4.44
C LEU A 292 0.26 -18.93 -3.82
N ALA A 293 0.79 -17.70 -3.77
CA ALA A 293 2.02 -17.38 -3.06
C ALA A 293 1.93 -15.97 -2.47
N ARG A 294 2.67 -15.70 -1.40
CA ARG A 294 2.91 -14.33 -0.92
C ARG A 294 4.06 -13.73 -1.72
N VAL A 295 3.79 -12.64 -2.39
CA VAL A 295 4.76 -11.94 -3.23
C VAL A 295 5.04 -10.57 -2.61
N ALA A 296 6.32 -10.32 -2.32
CA ALA A 296 6.76 -9.02 -1.87
C ALA A 296 6.78 -8.05 -3.05
N ARG A 297 6.19 -6.86 -2.86
CA ARG A 297 6.22 -5.75 -3.79
C ARG A 297 6.56 -4.47 -3.04
N TYR A 298 7.08 -3.51 -3.76
CA TYR A 298 7.26 -2.15 -3.29
C TYR A 298 6.40 -1.23 -4.14
N ASP A 299 5.56 -0.43 -3.50
CA ASP A 299 4.78 0.62 -4.17
C ASP A 299 5.64 1.90 -4.20
N PRO A 300 6.22 2.28 -5.36
CA PRO A 300 7.09 3.44 -5.43
C PRO A 300 6.33 4.76 -5.24
N ALA A 301 5.04 4.81 -5.55
CA ALA A 301 4.23 6.01 -5.35
C ALA A 301 3.99 6.30 -3.87
N ARG A 302 3.75 5.26 -3.08
CA ARG A 302 3.45 5.37 -1.64
C ARG A 302 4.67 5.15 -0.73
N GLY A 303 5.75 4.57 -1.24
CA GLY A 303 6.93 4.21 -0.45
C GLY A 303 6.69 3.06 0.53
N VAL A 304 5.78 2.16 0.24
CA VAL A 304 5.31 1.10 1.14
C VAL A 304 5.64 -0.27 0.59
N ASN A 305 6.16 -1.15 1.44
CA ASN A 305 6.28 -2.56 1.11
C ASN A 305 4.92 -3.26 1.26
N THR A 306 4.58 -4.07 0.27
CA THR A 306 3.37 -4.89 0.28
C THR A 306 3.75 -6.36 0.22
N LEU A 307 3.00 -7.21 0.91
CA LEU A 307 3.17 -8.66 0.87
C LEU A 307 1.80 -9.27 0.55
N LEU A 308 1.48 -9.27 -0.74
CA LEU A 308 0.17 -9.67 -1.21
C LEU A 308 0.13 -11.17 -1.52
N VAL A 309 -1.03 -11.78 -1.28
CA VAL A 309 -1.31 -13.14 -1.78
C VAL A 309 -1.74 -13.01 -3.23
N GLU A 310 -0.93 -13.57 -4.12
CA GLU A 310 -1.12 -13.52 -5.56
C GLU A 310 -1.14 -14.94 -6.15
N ARG A 311 -1.64 -15.05 -7.39
CA ARG A 311 -1.54 -16.30 -8.15
C ARG A 311 -0.08 -16.54 -8.57
N VAL A 312 0.33 -17.77 -8.54
CA VAL A 312 1.66 -18.17 -9.03
C VAL A 312 1.72 -18.12 -10.56
N SER A 313 2.91 -18.02 -11.11
CA SER A 313 3.11 -18.16 -12.56
C SER A 313 2.93 -19.61 -13.01
N LEU A 314 2.68 -19.79 -14.32
CA LEU A 314 2.64 -21.13 -14.93
C LEU A 314 3.95 -21.90 -14.72
N ALA A 315 5.09 -21.21 -14.81
CA ALA A 315 6.40 -21.79 -14.55
C ALA A 315 6.54 -22.28 -13.11
N SER A 316 6.09 -21.49 -12.12
CA SER A 316 6.07 -21.90 -10.71
C SER A 316 5.14 -23.09 -10.48
N ALA A 317 3.93 -23.10 -11.05
CA ALA A 317 3.01 -24.22 -10.97
C ALA A 317 3.60 -25.52 -11.56
N ALA A 318 4.33 -25.40 -12.66
CA ALA A 318 5.04 -26.54 -13.27
C ALA A 318 6.19 -27.06 -12.38
N GLN A 319 6.96 -26.15 -11.75
CA GLN A 319 8.04 -26.53 -10.81
C GLN A 319 7.48 -27.23 -9.57
N ARG A 320 6.37 -26.72 -8.99
CA ARG A 320 5.66 -27.35 -7.88
C ARG A 320 5.17 -28.73 -8.24
N ALA A 321 4.56 -28.88 -9.42
CA ALA A 321 4.13 -30.18 -9.94
C ALA A 321 5.30 -31.15 -10.10
N GLY A 322 6.44 -30.68 -10.62
CA GLY A 322 7.65 -31.49 -10.80
C GLY A 322 8.22 -32.07 -9.51
N ARG A 323 7.79 -31.64 -8.34
CA ARG A 323 8.19 -32.23 -7.06
C ARG A 323 7.66 -33.66 -6.89
N ALA A 324 6.51 -34.00 -7.49
CA ALA A 324 5.91 -35.33 -7.41
C ALA A 324 6.58 -36.37 -8.30
N GLY A 325 7.18 -35.98 -9.43
CA GLY A 325 7.72 -36.90 -10.47
C GLY A 325 9.21 -37.20 -10.37
N ARG A 326 9.87 -37.02 -9.23
CA ARG A 326 11.33 -37.15 -9.09
C ARG A 326 11.79 -38.60 -8.95
N THR A 327 11.13 -39.39 -8.14
CA THR A 327 11.55 -40.75 -7.77
C THR A 327 10.60 -41.85 -8.28
N ALA A 328 9.36 -41.48 -8.61
CA ALA A 328 8.31 -42.36 -9.09
C ALA A 328 7.22 -41.56 -9.80
N PRO A 329 6.29 -42.19 -10.54
CA PRO A 329 5.10 -41.48 -11.05
C PRO A 329 4.33 -40.76 -9.94
N GLY A 330 3.95 -39.52 -10.21
CA GLY A 330 3.36 -38.65 -9.21
C GLY A 330 1.96 -38.15 -9.59
N THR A 331 1.17 -37.80 -8.59
CA THR A 331 -0.15 -37.21 -8.75
C THR A 331 -0.14 -35.77 -8.25
N VAL A 332 -0.69 -34.87 -9.04
CA VAL A 332 -0.77 -33.44 -8.75
C VAL A 332 -2.22 -32.97 -8.76
N VAL A 333 -2.65 -32.29 -7.70
CA VAL A 333 -3.98 -31.69 -7.64
C VAL A 333 -3.82 -30.19 -7.55
N ARG A 334 -4.35 -29.48 -8.54
CA ARG A 334 -4.39 -28.02 -8.63
C ARG A 334 -5.73 -27.52 -8.08
N LEU A 335 -5.68 -26.67 -7.06
CA LEU A 335 -6.89 -26.15 -6.41
C LEU A 335 -7.48 -24.92 -7.15
N TRP A 336 -7.45 -24.93 -8.47
CA TRP A 336 -8.05 -23.91 -9.34
C TRP A 336 -8.64 -24.57 -10.58
N ARG A 337 -9.32 -23.81 -11.42
CA ARG A 337 -9.88 -24.30 -12.69
C ARG A 337 -8.82 -24.25 -13.78
N GLN A 338 -8.79 -25.23 -14.66
CA GLN A 338 -7.88 -25.23 -15.80
C GLN A 338 -8.04 -23.97 -16.67
N SER A 339 -9.27 -23.47 -16.83
CA SER A 339 -9.55 -22.22 -17.54
C SER A 339 -8.88 -20.99 -16.91
N ASP A 340 -8.62 -21.00 -15.60
CA ASP A 340 -8.02 -19.86 -14.90
C ASP A 340 -6.54 -19.67 -15.33
N GLU A 341 -5.89 -20.71 -15.87
CA GLU A 341 -4.48 -20.66 -16.31
C GLU A 341 -4.24 -19.68 -17.46
N ALA A 342 -5.27 -19.37 -18.23
CA ALA A 342 -5.20 -18.32 -19.26
C ALA A 342 -4.91 -16.91 -18.69
N SER A 343 -5.19 -16.71 -17.40
CA SER A 343 -4.94 -15.47 -16.67
C SER A 343 -3.64 -15.48 -15.85
N PHE A 344 -2.92 -16.60 -15.83
CA PHE A 344 -1.66 -16.72 -15.09
C PHE A 344 -0.52 -16.14 -15.91
N GLU A 345 0.37 -15.42 -15.24
CA GLU A 345 1.62 -14.98 -15.85
C GLU A 345 2.45 -16.19 -16.27
N ARG A 346 3.13 -16.10 -17.41
CA ARG A 346 3.98 -17.19 -17.90
C ARG A 346 5.15 -17.45 -16.96
N PHE A 347 5.83 -16.39 -16.51
CA PHE A 347 6.96 -16.41 -15.59
C PHE A 347 6.70 -15.46 -14.41
N THR A 348 7.36 -15.71 -13.30
CA THR A 348 7.30 -14.79 -12.15
C THR A 348 8.04 -13.49 -12.48
N ALA A 349 7.43 -12.33 -12.19
CA ALA A 349 8.06 -11.04 -12.39
C ALA A 349 9.38 -10.93 -11.61
N SER A 350 10.40 -10.34 -12.24
CA SER A 350 11.72 -10.15 -11.63
C SER A 350 11.64 -9.27 -10.36
N GLU A 351 12.56 -9.46 -9.43
CA GLU A 351 12.61 -8.61 -8.23
C GLU A 351 12.96 -7.17 -8.57
N ILE A 352 13.74 -6.93 -9.62
CA ILE A 352 14.13 -5.60 -10.05
C ILE A 352 12.93 -4.75 -10.51
N SER A 353 11.86 -5.39 -10.98
CA SER A 353 10.64 -4.71 -11.41
C SER A 353 9.65 -4.43 -10.28
N ARG A 354 9.83 -5.03 -9.08
CA ARG A 354 8.83 -5.01 -8.01
C ARG A 354 9.33 -4.67 -6.62
N LEU A 355 10.65 -4.55 -6.39
CA LEU A 355 11.23 -4.23 -5.09
C LEU A 355 11.85 -2.82 -5.04
N ASP A 356 12.17 -2.35 -3.83
CA ASP A 356 12.91 -1.10 -3.62
C ASP A 356 14.34 -1.21 -4.18
N LEU A 357 14.73 -0.28 -5.03
CA LEU A 357 16.03 -0.24 -5.70
C LEU A 357 17.06 0.60 -4.98
N SER A 358 16.75 1.24 -3.86
CA SER A 358 17.62 2.22 -3.20
C SER A 358 19.00 1.66 -2.85
N GLN A 359 19.08 0.41 -2.39
CA GLN A 359 20.36 -0.23 -2.06
C GLN A 359 21.23 -0.45 -3.30
N ILE A 360 20.64 -0.89 -4.39
CA ILE A 360 21.34 -1.15 -5.65
C ILE A 360 21.84 0.17 -6.26
N VAL A 361 20.96 1.17 -6.31
CA VAL A 361 21.32 2.51 -6.80
C VAL A 361 22.47 3.10 -5.98
N LEU A 362 22.43 2.98 -4.65
CA LEU A 362 23.51 3.44 -3.77
C LEU A 362 24.84 2.74 -4.09
N TRP A 363 24.83 1.43 -4.23
CA TRP A 363 26.04 0.66 -4.54
C TRP A 363 26.63 1.02 -5.90
N LEU A 364 25.79 1.14 -6.92
CA LEU A 364 26.23 1.52 -8.27
C LEU A 364 26.80 2.94 -8.25
N LYS A 365 26.14 3.90 -7.63
CA LYS A 365 26.64 5.28 -7.48
C LYS A 365 27.95 5.34 -6.69
N ALA A 366 28.11 4.50 -5.67
CA ALA A 366 29.37 4.42 -4.90
C ALA A 366 30.53 3.90 -5.73
N SER A 367 30.25 3.06 -6.71
CA SER A 367 31.23 2.50 -7.65
C SER A 367 31.37 3.33 -8.95
N GLY A 368 30.78 4.53 -9.01
CA GLY A 368 30.85 5.41 -10.18
C GLY A 368 30.01 4.94 -11.38
N MET A 369 29.01 4.09 -11.15
CA MET A 369 28.14 3.52 -12.17
C MET A 369 26.69 4.04 -12.06
N SER A 370 25.95 3.94 -13.16
CA SER A 370 24.49 4.17 -13.19
C SER A 370 23.77 2.85 -13.49
N ALA A 371 22.50 2.76 -13.10
CA ALA A 371 21.69 1.58 -13.37
C ALA A 371 21.56 1.30 -14.89
N ASP A 372 21.43 2.36 -15.69
CA ASP A 372 21.35 2.26 -17.16
C ASP A 372 22.67 1.81 -17.79
N GLY A 373 23.81 2.17 -17.18
CA GLY A 373 25.16 1.88 -17.70
C GLY A 373 25.69 0.49 -17.34
N VAL A 374 25.02 -0.26 -16.47
CA VAL A 374 25.49 -1.60 -16.04
C VAL A 374 25.11 -2.69 -17.05
N GLY A 375 24.08 -2.47 -17.89
CA GLY A 375 23.62 -3.44 -18.88
C GLY A 375 22.89 -4.62 -18.24
N LEU A 376 21.88 -4.34 -17.45
CA LEU A 376 21.04 -5.35 -16.79
C LEU A 376 20.25 -6.20 -17.80
N PHE A 377 20.01 -7.45 -17.47
CA PHE A 377 19.20 -8.35 -18.31
C PHE A 377 17.76 -7.83 -18.52
N GLU A 378 17.20 -7.21 -17.49
CA GLU A 378 15.91 -6.52 -17.56
C GLU A 378 16.11 -5.10 -17.00
N PRO A 379 15.72 -4.06 -17.76
CA PRO A 379 15.85 -2.70 -17.25
C PRO A 379 14.86 -2.44 -16.12
N PRO A 380 15.29 -1.79 -15.03
CA PRO A 380 14.40 -1.42 -13.93
C PRO A 380 13.40 -0.35 -14.40
N PRO A 381 12.18 -0.30 -13.82
CA PRO A 381 11.21 0.75 -14.10
C PRO A 381 11.78 2.13 -13.74
N ALA A 382 11.61 3.12 -14.63
CA ALA A 382 12.11 4.47 -14.42
C ALA A 382 11.55 5.09 -13.11
N GLU A 383 10.26 4.88 -12.83
CA GLU A 383 9.62 5.36 -11.60
C GLU A 383 10.29 4.78 -10.34
N SER A 384 10.69 3.50 -10.36
CA SER A 384 11.39 2.86 -9.24
C SER A 384 12.79 3.43 -9.05
N LEU A 385 13.50 3.77 -10.14
CA LEU A 385 14.80 4.45 -10.08
C LEU A 385 14.69 5.87 -9.52
N ASP A 386 13.70 6.63 -9.99
CA ASP A 386 13.43 7.99 -9.50
C ASP A 386 13.06 7.99 -8.01
N ARG A 387 12.25 7.04 -7.59
CA ARG A 387 11.92 6.88 -6.18
C ARG A 387 13.14 6.51 -5.34
N ALA A 388 13.95 5.58 -5.79
CA ALA A 388 15.19 5.19 -5.13
C ALA A 388 16.15 6.39 -4.99
N ALA A 389 16.29 7.20 -6.04
CA ALA A 389 17.12 8.41 -6.00
C ALA A 389 16.57 9.44 -5.00
N ARG A 390 15.28 9.69 -4.97
CA ARG A 390 14.63 10.56 -3.97
C ARG A 390 14.84 10.05 -2.56
N THR A 391 14.62 8.74 -2.30
CA THR A 391 14.88 8.15 -0.99
C THR A 391 16.35 8.35 -0.56
N LEU A 392 17.30 8.13 -1.45
CA LEU A 392 18.72 8.32 -1.17
C LEU A 392 19.09 9.79 -0.94
N ALA A 393 18.46 10.73 -1.66
CA ALA A 393 18.62 12.16 -1.42
C ALA A 393 18.08 12.56 -0.04
N ASN A 394 16.89 12.07 0.35
CA ASN A 394 16.29 12.31 1.66
C ASN A 394 17.15 11.75 2.81
N LEU A 395 17.89 10.66 2.58
CA LEU A 395 18.85 10.10 3.52
C LEU A 395 20.19 10.85 3.51
N GLY A 396 20.38 11.83 2.64
CA GLY A 396 21.64 12.56 2.46
C GLY A 396 22.73 11.77 1.74
N ALA A 397 22.39 10.62 1.15
CA ALA A 397 23.33 9.78 0.42
C ALA A 397 23.64 10.31 -0.98
N LEU A 398 22.71 11.04 -1.59
CA LEU A 398 22.90 11.76 -2.86
C LEU A 398 22.70 13.25 -2.66
N ASP A 399 23.39 14.05 -3.45
CA ASP A 399 23.18 15.50 -3.56
C ASP A 399 22.06 15.84 -4.55
N ALA A 400 21.73 17.14 -4.68
CA ALA A 400 20.69 17.63 -5.59
C ALA A 400 20.96 17.29 -7.08
N MET A 401 22.20 16.97 -7.45
CA MET A 401 22.57 16.52 -8.79
C MET A 401 22.65 14.99 -8.90
N SER A 402 22.08 14.26 -7.94
CA SER A 402 22.12 12.78 -7.85
C SER A 402 23.56 12.21 -7.82
N ARG A 403 24.54 12.96 -7.32
CA ARG A 403 25.91 12.48 -7.11
C ARG A 403 26.04 11.96 -5.69
N ILE A 404 26.86 10.93 -5.53
CA ILE A 404 27.08 10.32 -4.20
C ILE A 404 27.84 11.27 -3.27
N THR A 405 27.31 11.45 -2.05
CA THR A 405 27.93 12.25 -1.00
C THR A 405 28.97 11.43 -0.22
N PRO A 406 29.84 12.08 0.59
CA PRO A 406 30.70 11.36 1.55
C PRO A 406 29.90 10.45 2.50
N LEU A 407 28.72 10.90 2.95
CA LEU A 407 27.80 10.09 3.76
C LEU A 407 27.29 8.87 2.97
N GLY A 408 26.89 9.06 1.71
CA GLY A 408 26.44 7.97 0.84
C GLY A 408 27.53 6.90 0.65
N ARG A 409 28.80 7.29 0.49
CA ARG A 409 29.92 6.32 0.42
C ARG A 409 30.07 5.51 1.71
N LYS A 410 29.94 6.15 2.87
CA LYS A 410 29.92 5.42 4.16
C LYS A 410 28.73 4.46 4.23
N MET A 411 27.53 4.91 3.85
CA MET A 411 26.34 4.07 3.84
C MET A 411 26.48 2.85 2.91
N ALA A 412 27.11 2.98 1.76
CA ALA A 412 27.34 1.89 0.80
C ALA A 412 28.23 0.75 1.38
N ALA A 413 29.05 1.03 2.38
CA ALA A 413 29.89 0.03 3.04
C ALA A 413 29.09 -0.99 3.88
N PHE A 414 27.85 -0.68 4.25
CA PHE A 414 27.03 -1.57 5.08
C PHE A 414 26.30 -2.64 4.26
N PRO A 415 26.20 -3.89 4.76
CA PRO A 415 25.44 -4.97 4.13
C PRO A 415 23.96 -4.92 4.52
N THR A 416 23.38 -3.74 4.55
CA THR A 416 21.99 -3.52 4.95
C THR A 416 21.36 -2.42 4.09
N GLN A 417 20.03 -2.29 4.16
CA GLN A 417 19.33 -1.24 3.43
C GLN A 417 19.85 0.16 3.80
N PRO A 418 19.84 1.12 2.86
CA PRO A 418 20.38 2.46 3.07
C PRO A 418 19.81 3.18 4.32
N ARG A 419 18.53 2.97 4.62
CA ARG A 419 17.87 3.54 5.80
C ARG A 419 18.54 3.10 7.10
N TYR A 420 18.80 1.80 7.24
CA TYR A 420 19.50 1.28 8.44
C TYR A 420 20.97 1.69 8.49
N ALA A 421 21.64 1.76 7.32
CA ALA A 421 23.01 2.29 7.28
C ALA A 421 23.06 3.75 7.76
N ARG A 422 22.09 4.58 7.37
CA ARG A 422 21.94 5.97 7.84
C ARG A 422 21.71 6.02 9.35
N MET A 423 20.83 5.16 9.86
CA MET A 423 20.52 5.06 11.29
C MET A 423 21.76 4.70 12.12
N LEU A 424 22.58 3.75 11.67
CA LEU A 424 23.81 3.32 12.34
C LEU A 424 24.85 4.45 12.42
N ILE A 425 25.03 5.20 11.34
CA ILE A 425 25.94 6.35 11.29
C ILE A 425 25.48 7.44 12.27
N GLU A 426 24.17 7.71 12.29
CA GLU A 426 23.61 8.67 13.24
C GLU A 426 23.70 8.19 14.68
N GLY A 427 23.48 6.89 14.94
CA GLY A 427 23.62 6.26 16.25
C GLY A 427 25.02 6.38 16.81
N MET A 428 26.05 6.28 15.95
CA MET A 428 27.42 6.51 16.36
C MET A 428 27.67 7.98 16.77
N ARG A 429 27.10 8.92 15.99
CA ARG A 429 27.23 10.36 16.25
C ARG A 429 26.50 10.77 17.54
N ARG A 430 25.37 10.15 17.88
CA ARG A 430 24.52 10.46 19.05
C ARG A 430 24.79 9.57 20.26
N GLY A 431 25.79 8.67 20.22
CA GLY A 431 26.16 7.83 21.35
C GLY A 431 25.26 6.62 21.61
N CYS A 432 24.36 6.27 20.70
CA CYS A 432 23.43 5.13 20.84
C CYS A 432 23.62 4.04 19.77
N LEU A 433 24.87 3.82 19.31
CA LEU A 433 25.19 2.89 18.23
C LEU A 433 24.69 1.46 18.51
N ARG A 434 24.85 0.97 19.76
CA ARG A 434 24.41 -0.37 20.14
C ARG A 434 22.91 -0.56 19.96
N GLU A 435 22.13 0.40 20.42
CA GLU A 435 20.67 0.39 20.31
C GLU A 435 20.22 0.50 18.84
N ALA A 436 20.81 1.45 18.09
CA ALA A 436 20.57 1.58 16.66
C ALA A 436 20.89 0.28 15.90
N ALA A 437 21.97 -0.42 16.27
CA ALA A 437 22.35 -1.69 15.65
C ALA A 437 21.36 -2.83 15.99
N LEU A 438 20.85 -2.87 17.21
CA LEU A 438 19.78 -3.82 17.56
C LEU A 438 18.50 -3.53 16.79
N ILE A 439 18.04 -2.28 16.76
CA ILE A 439 16.85 -1.88 15.98
C ILE A 439 17.01 -2.25 14.50
N ALA A 440 18.18 -1.97 13.90
CA ALA A 440 18.47 -2.38 12.52
C ALA A 440 18.45 -3.89 12.30
N SER A 441 18.82 -4.68 13.32
CA SER A 441 18.93 -6.13 13.23
C SER A 441 17.58 -6.84 13.42
N ILE A 442 16.68 -6.24 14.17
CA ILE A 442 15.34 -6.81 14.47
C ILE A 442 14.54 -7.08 13.19
N SER A 443 14.61 -6.16 12.22
CA SER A 443 13.85 -6.27 10.97
C SER A 443 14.14 -7.55 10.16
N ASP A 444 15.36 -8.10 10.30
CA ASP A 444 15.82 -9.28 9.54
C ASP A 444 15.76 -10.59 10.34
N CYS A 445 15.32 -10.54 11.60
CA CYS A 445 15.45 -11.67 12.51
C CYS A 445 14.17 -12.45 12.77
N GLY A 446 13.06 -12.02 12.20
CA GLY A 446 11.73 -12.60 12.48
C GLY A 446 11.19 -12.15 13.85
N ARG A 447 10.05 -12.66 14.23
CA ARG A 447 9.36 -12.23 15.46
C ARG A 447 10.19 -12.60 16.70
N ILE A 448 10.54 -11.61 17.51
CA ILE A 448 11.30 -11.78 18.76
C ILE A 448 10.35 -11.75 19.96
N LYS A 449 9.47 -10.77 20.03
CA LYS A 449 8.44 -10.65 21.07
C LYS A 449 7.30 -11.61 20.79
N LEU A 450 7.06 -12.54 21.72
CA LEU A 450 5.98 -13.51 21.66
C LEU A 450 4.85 -13.15 22.64
N PRO A 451 3.61 -13.54 22.36
CA PRO A 451 2.51 -13.41 23.31
C PRO A 451 2.82 -14.16 24.62
N ILE A 452 2.40 -13.60 25.74
CA ILE A 452 2.44 -14.24 27.07
C ILE A 452 1.01 -14.42 27.52
N GLU A 453 0.64 -15.67 27.87
CA GLU A 453 -0.69 -15.98 28.40
C GLU A 453 -0.82 -15.67 29.89
N ASN A 454 0.29 -15.76 30.64
CA ASN A 454 0.33 -15.50 32.07
C ASN A 454 0.47 -13.99 32.35
N ALA A 455 -0.54 -13.39 32.98
CA ALA A 455 -0.54 -11.96 33.31
C ALA A 455 0.60 -11.53 34.26
N PHE A 456 1.03 -12.38 35.18
CA PHE A 456 2.16 -12.08 36.08
C PHE A 456 3.48 -12.03 35.31
N ALA A 457 3.71 -12.97 34.40
CA ALA A 457 4.89 -12.98 33.56
C ALA A 457 4.90 -11.77 32.60
N ALA A 458 3.72 -11.36 32.10
CA ALA A 458 3.60 -10.16 31.28
C ALA A 458 3.95 -8.89 32.08
N ALA A 459 3.43 -8.74 33.31
CA ALA A 459 3.76 -7.61 34.18
C ALA A 459 5.23 -7.59 34.56
N ALA A 460 5.83 -8.75 34.91
CA ALA A 460 7.24 -8.87 35.22
C ALA A 460 8.13 -8.53 34.01
N ARG A 461 7.72 -8.93 32.79
CA ARG A 461 8.41 -8.50 31.57
C ARG A 461 8.35 -6.98 31.39
N ASP A 462 7.19 -6.38 31.58
CA ASP A 462 7.01 -4.94 31.42
C ASP A 462 7.85 -4.17 32.46
N GLU A 463 8.00 -4.69 33.69
CA GLU A 463 8.90 -4.14 34.71
C GLU A 463 10.36 -4.26 34.30
N LEU A 464 10.81 -5.42 33.79
CA LEU A 464 12.18 -5.66 33.33
C LEU A 464 12.55 -4.82 32.09
N VAL A 465 11.60 -4.62 31.19
CA VAL A 465 11.79 -3.77 30.01
C VAL A 465 11.81 -2.29 30.40
N GLY A 466 11.10 -1.93 31.49
CA GLY A 466 10.98 -0.56 31.99
C GLY A 466 10.25 0.37 31.00
N ASP A 467 10.53 1.68 31.14
CA ASP A 467 9.90 2.73 30.33
C ASP A 467 10.51 2.81 28.92
N ALA A 468 10.38 1.74 28.14
CA ALA A 468 10.74 1.81 26.73
C ALA A 468 9.82 2.80 25.99
N ALA A 469 10.40 3.82 25.38
CA ALA A 469 9.66 4.89 24.71
C ALA A 469 9.00 4.42 23.40
N SER A 470 9.44 3.29 22.83
CA SER A 470 8.99 2.81 21.55
C SER A 470 8.96 1.28 21.47
N GLU A 471 8.18 0.74 20.50
CA GLU A 471 8.15 -0.70 20.23
C GLU A 471 9.52 -1.26 19.79
N PRO A 472 10.27 -0.60 18.87
CA PRO A 472 11.62 -1.06 18.51
C PRO A 472 12.58 -1.09 19.70
N GLU A 473 12.52 -0.09 20.58
CA GLU A 473 13.32 -0.04 21.80
C GLU A 473 12.96 -1.15 22.78
N GLU A 474 11.67 -1.42 22.97
CA GLU A 474 11.20 -2.55 23.77
C GLU A 474 11.81 -3.87 23.30
N ILE A 475 11.75 -4.13 22.00
CA ILE A 475 12.29 -5.37 21.42
C ILE A 475 13.82 -5.41 21.54
N ALA A 476 14.50 -4.27 21.38
CA ALA A 476 15.94 -4.18 21.60
C ALA A 476 16.32 -4.53 23.05
N ARG A 477 15.59 -4.01 24.05
CA ARG A 477 15.77 -4.35 25.47
C ARG A 477 15.51 -5.83 25.76
N LEU A 478 14.49 -6.43 25.14
CA LEU A 478 14.23 -7.86 25.21
C LEU A 478 15.39 -8.70 24.65
N CYS A 479 16.03 -8.25 23.58
CA CYS A 479 17.23 -8.89 23.05
C CYS A 479 18.41 -8.84 24.04
N GLU A 480 18.63 -7.69 24.68
CA GLU A 480 19.69 -7.54 25.70
C GLU A 480 19.39 -8.38 26.93
N LEU A 481 18.15 -8.40 27.41
CA LEU A 481 17.70 -9.24 28.52
C LEU A 481 17.95 -10.73 28.24
N ALA A 482 17.63 -11.19 27.02
CA ALA A 482 17.94 -12.55 26.62
C ALA A 482 19.43 -12.83 26.58
N ARG A 483 20.25 -11.86 26.13
CA ARG A 483 21.72 -11.97 26.08
C ARG A 483 22.32 -12.06 27.47
N GLU A 484 21.86 -11.24 28.42
CA GLU A 484 22.30 -11.24 29.81
C GLU A 484 22.00 -12.58 30.51
N ASN A 485 20.89 -13.21 30.13
CA ASN A 485 20.55 -14.54 30.59
C ASN A 485 21.05 -15.66 29.66
N SER A 486 22.12 -15.40 28.89
CA SER A 486 22.76 -16.41 28.01
C SER A 486 21.83 -17.08 27.01
N PHE A 487 20.70 -16.44 26.70
CA PHE A 487 19.62 -16.96 25.83
C PHE A 487 19.02 -18.27 26.33
N ASP A 488 18.90 -18.45 27.65
CA ASP A 488 18.28 -19.64 28.23
C ASP A 488 16.83 -19.80 27.71
N GLU A 489 16.51 -21.00 27.25
CA GLU A 489 15.20 -21.24 26.59
C GLU A 489 14.04 -21.17 27.56
N LYS A 490 14.24 -21.57 28.84
CA LYS A 490 13.20 -21.52 29.86
C LYS A 490 12.88 -20.08 30.23
N PHE A 491 13.92 -19.28 30.52
CA PHE A 491 13.81 -17.86 30.78
C PHE A 491 13.14 -17.14 29.61
N CYS A 492 13.64 -17.33 28.39
CA CYS A 492 13.10 -16.67 27.21
C CYS A 492 11.62 -17.04 26.97
N ARG A 493 11.22 -18.30 27.18
CA ARG A 493 9.82 -18.72 27.05
C ARG A 493 8.92 -18.08 28.08
N GLU A 494 9.37 -17.99 29.33
CA GLU A 494 8.64 -17.37 30.43
C GLU A 494 8.35 -15.90 30.15
N PHE A 495 9.30 -15.15 29.62
CA PHE A 495 9.18 -13.72 29.30
C PHE A 495 8.76 -13.45 27.86
N GLY A 496 8.27 -14.45 27.13
CA GLY A 496 7.77 -14.29 25.76
C GLY A 496 8.83 -13.78 24.79
N ILE A 497 10.07 -14.31 24.90
CA ILE A 497 11.18 -13.99 23.99
C ILE A 497 11.48 -15.20 23.12
N HIS A 498 11.61 -15.01 21.82
CA HIS A 498 12.08 -16.06 20.92
C HIS A 498 13.63 -16.13 20.99
N SER A 499 14.16 -17.02 21.80
CA SER A 499 15.59 -17.16 22.12
C SER A 499 16.50 -17.18 20.88
N ALA A 500 16.17 -18.00 19.89
CA ALA A 500 16.99 -18.13 18.67
C ALA A 500 17.00 -16.82 17.82
N ASN A 501 15.87 -16.13 17.72
CA ASN A 501 15.78 -14.87 16.98
C ASN A 501 16.48 -13.73 17.73
N ALA A 502 16.33 -13.64 19.05
CA ALA A 502 17.04 -12.69 19.89
C ALA A 502 18.57 -12.89 19.79
N ARG A 503 19.05 -14.15 19.85
CA ARG A 503 20.48 -14.48 19.68
C ARG A 503 21.00 -14.07 18.30
N LYS A 504 20.20 -14.28 17.26
CA LYS A 504 20.53 -13.87 15.89
C LYS A 504 20.60 -12.36 15.77
N ALA A 505 19.65 -11.61 16.37
CA ALA A 505 19.63 -10.15 16.37
C ALA A 505 20.85 -9.57 17.09
N CYS A 506 21.20 -10.08 18.27
CA CYS A 506 22.37 -9.63 19.01
C CYS A 506 23.69 -9.87 18.27
N ARG A 507 23.82 -11.01 17.56
CA ARG A 507 25.00 -11.29 16.72
C ARG A 507 25.09 -10.32 15.54
N ALA A 508 23.96 -10.14 14.84
CA ALA A 508 23.90 -9.22 13.71
C ALA A 508 24.19 -7.77 14.15
N ALA A 509 23.67 -7.35 15.30
CA ALA A 509 23.96 -6.03 15.86
C ALA A 509 25.44 -5.83 16.13
N ALA A 510 26.11 -6.81 16.76
CA ALA A 510 27.56 -6.74 17.02
C ALA A 510 28.39 -6.65 15.72
N ASP A 511 27.95 -7.33 14.65
CA ASP A 511 28.58 -7.22 13.34
C ASP A 511 28.37 -5.84 12.72
N LEU A 512 27.16 -5.28 12.81
CA LEU A 512 26.84 -3.93 12.34
C LEU A 512 27.59 -2.85 13.09
N GLU A 513 27.73 -2.97 14.42
CA GLU A 513 28.55 -2.06 15.23
C GLU A 513 30.00 -2.03 14.77
N ARG A 514 30.60 -3.22 14.59
CA ARG A 514 31.99 -3.33 14.10
C ARG A 514 32.18 -2.68 12.73
N LEU A 515 31.18 -2.85 11.86
CA LEU A 515 31.18 -2.23 10.54
C LEU A 515 31.00 -0.71 10.62
N ALA A 516 30.14 -0.20 11.49
CA ALA A 516 29.96 1.23 11.71
C ALA A 516 31.24 1.90 12.17
N LEU A 517 31.89 1.32 13.16
CA LEU A 517 33.18 1.81 13.65
C LEU A 517 34.29 1.80 12.58
N ARG A 518 34.26 0.84 11.68
CA ARG A 518 35.19 0.79 10.52
C ARG A 518 34.85 1.82 9.45
N ALA A 519 33.58 1.96 9.10
CA ALA A 519 33.12 2.86 8.02
C ALA A 519 33.29 4.34 8.41
N CYS A 520 33.25 4.62 9.71
CA CYS A 520 33.40 5.97 10.25
C CYS A 520 34.74 6.19 10.94
N ARG A 521 35.81 5.50 10.51
CA ARG A 521 37.18 5.72 11.07
C ARG A 521 37.54 7.19 10.98
N GLY A 522 38.04 7.76 12.10
CA GLY A 522 38.42 9.16 12.23
C GLY A 522 37.32 10.07 12.80
N GLU A 523 36.11 9.56 12.98
CA GLU A 523 35.05 10.24 13.73
C GLU A 523 35.02 9.62 15.16
N ALA A 524 35.11 10.45 16.17
CA ALA A 524 34.96 9.98 17.55
C ALA A 524 33.46 9.71 17.82
N PRO A 525 33.06 8.52 18.27
CA PRO A 525 31.69 8.30 18.74
C PRO A 525 31.42 9.22 19.94
N ALA A 526 30.18 9.69 20.05
CA ALA A 526 29.77 10.42 21.24
C ALA A 526 29.93 9.50 22.47
N ARG A 527 30.45 10.07 23.57
CA ARG A 527 30.73 9.31 24.79
C ARG A 527 29.47 8.97 25.59
N GLU A 528 28.48 9.86 25.51
CA GLU A 528 27.21 9.69 26.21
C GLU A 528 26.05 9.84 25.20
N PRO A 529 24.99 9.06 25.36
CA PRO A 529 23.84 9.19 24.50
C PRO A 529 23.14 10.54 24.71
N GLU A 530 22.77 11.20 23.61
CA GLU A 530 21.89 12.36 23.66
C GLU A 530 20.47 11.94 24.13
N PRO A 531 19.72 12.85 24.77
CA PRO A 531 18.33 12.58 25.06
C PRO A 531 17.55 12.20 23.79
N ASP A 532 16.74 11.16 23.89
CA ASP A 532 15.91 10.64 22.78
C ASP A 532 16.73 10.25 21.52
N ALA A 533 18.01 9.90 21.70
CA ALA A 533 18.95 9.57 20.61
C ALA A 533 18.40 8.49 19.67
N ALA A 534 17.84 7.42 20.21
CA ALA A 534 17.27 6.33 19.40
C ALA A 534 16.11 6.80 18.53
N ALA A 535 15.20 7.61 19.08
CA ALA A 535 14.06 8.17 18.31
C ALA A 535 14.54 9.07 17.17
N LYS A 536 15.56 9.91 17.42
CA LYS A 536 16.19 10.75 16.41
C LYS A 536 16.89 9.92 15.33
N CYS A 537 17.54 8.81 15.69
CA CYS A 537 18.16 7.88 14.74
C CYS A 537 17.12 7.21 13.84
N VAL A 538 16.01 6.76 14.41
CA VAL A 538 14.89 6.20 13.65
C VAL A 538 14.30 7.25 12.72
N LEU A 539 14.01 8.44 13.21
CA LEU A 539 13.48 9.55 12.43
C LEU A 539 14.40 9.92 11.26
N CYS A 540 15.70 9.98 11.47
CA CYS A 540 16.71 10.25 10.45
C CYS A 540 16.63 9.24 9.28
N ALA A 541 16.38 7.99 9.60
CA ALA A 541 16.34 6.89 8.64
C ALA A 541 14.97 6.75 7.92
N PHE A 542 13.90 7.09 8.62
CA PHE A 542 12.54 6.85 8.17
C PHE A 542 11.70 8.14 8.12
N SER A 543 12.30 9.28 7.85
CA SER A 543 11.61 10.58 7.80
C SER A 543 10.43 10.63 6.81
N GLU A 544 10.36 9.74 5.84
CA GLU A 544 9.25 9.60 4.91
C GLU A 544 8.05 8.82 5.51
N HIS A 545 8.27 8.12 6.63
CA HIS A 545 7.25 7.33 7.33
C HIS A 545 6.71 8.07 8.58
N VAL A 546 6.87 9.38 8.63
CA VAL A 546 6.26 10.21 9.66
C VAL A 546 4.74 10.16 9.54
N GLY A 547 4.07 10.08 10.67
CA GLY A 547 2.63 10.07 10.75
C GLY A 547 2.12 10.76 12.01
N ALA A 548 0.82 11.02 12.02
CA ALA A 548 0.12 11.55 13.19
C ALA A 548 -1.17 10.77 13.44
N ARG A 549 -1.48 10.56 14.70
CA ARG A 549 -2.77 10.03 15.12
C ARG A 549 -3.88 11.05 14.83
N LEU A 550 -4.97 10.61 14.22
CA LEU A 550 -6.07 11.50 13.84
C LEU A 550 -6.89 11.98 15.07
N ASN A 551 -7.08 11.09 16.05
CA ASN A 551 -7.81 11.41 17.27
C ASN A 551 -7.28 10.59 18.45
N LYS A 552 -7.24 11.19 19.65
CA LYS A 552 -6.93 10.45 20.89
C LYS A 552 -7.95 9.34 21.10
N GLY A 553 -7.44 8.12 21.37
CA GLY A 553 -8.29 6.93 21.57
C GLY A 553 -8.63 6.13 20.32
N THR A 554 -8.19 6.56 19.13
CA THR A 554 -8.31 5.76 17.90
C THR A 554 -6.95 5.31 17.40
N LEU A 555 -6.93 4.22 16.62
CA LEU A 555 -5.73 3.74 15.93
C LEU A 555 -5.57 4.37 14.53
N ALA A 556 -6.57 5.14 14.10
CA ALA A 556 -6.53 5.82 12.81
C ALA A 556 -5.46 6.89 12.79
N CYS A 557 -4.65 6.91 11.73
CA CYS A 557 -3.56 7.85 11.56
C CYS A 557 -3.51 8.41 10.13
N ALA A 558 -2.94 9.60 10.02
CA ALA A 558 -2.47 10.16 8.77
C ALA A 558 -0.97 9.86 8.63
N LEU A 559 -0.54 9.52 7.42
CA LEU A 559 0.85 9.26 7.08
C LEU A 559 1.35 10.30 6.08
N ALA A 560 2.65 10.47 5.98
CA ALA A 560 3.26 11.27 4.93
C ALA A 560 2.76 10.82 3.55
N ALA A 561 2.78 11.70 2.56
CA ALA A 561 2.18 11.50 1.23
C ALA A 561 0.64 11.39 1.23
N GLY A 562 -0.05 11.90 2.27
CA GLY A 562 -1.51 11.99 2.32
C GLY A 562 -2.25 10.66 2.51
N ALA A 563 -1.53 9.58 2.78
CA ALA A 563 -2.14 8.27 3.02
C ALA A 563 -2.80 8.20 4.39
N LYS A 564 -3.95 7.51 4.47
CA LYS A 564 -4.60 7.16 5.75
C LYS A 564 -4.23 5.72 6.12
N GLY A 565 -4.02 5.49 7.41
CA GLY A 565 -3.64 4.19 7.91
C GLY A 565 -4.16 3.92 9.32
N GLU A 566 -3.76 2.77 9.84
CA GLU A 566 -4.04 2.36 11.20
C GLU A 566 -2.74 1.99 11.90
N ILE A 567 -2.61 2.40 13.15
CA ILE A 567 -1.52 2.02 14.03
C ILE A 567 -1.76 0.58 14.51
N CYS A 568 -0.72 -0.23 14.53
CA CYS A 568 -0.80 -1.58 15.08
C CYS A 568 -1.21 -1.54 16.56
N ARG A 569 -2.12 -2.42 16.98
CA ARG A 569 -2.63 -2.48 18.36
C ARG A 569 -1.56 -2.81 19.39
N GLU A 570 -0.50 -3.46 18.98
CA GLU A 570 0.63 -3.85 19.84
C GLU A 570 1.62 -2.70 20.06
N SER A 571 1.42 -1.55 19.39
CA SER A 571 2.32 -0.39 19.46
C SER A 571 2.18 0.37 20.76
N ARG A 572 3.34 0.75 21.35
CA ARG A 572 3.42 1.60 22.54
C ARG A 572 3.36 3.08 22.15
N MET A 573 2.18 3.59 21.91
CA MET A 573 1.95 5.01 21.66
C MET A 573 0.89 5.53 22.61
N TYR A 574 1.31 6.11 23.74
CA TYR A 574 0.40 6.47 24.81
C TYR A 574 -0.11 7.92 24.75
N ALA A 575 0.78 8.89 24.60
CA ALA A 575 0.47 10.31 24.75
C ALA A 575 0.75 11.15 23.51
N ASP A 576 1.68 10.74 22.68
CA ASP A 576 2.17 11.52 21.56
C ASP A 576 1.25 11.38 20.35
N ASP A 577 1.08 12.47 19.62
CA ASP A 577 0.28 12.47 18.40
C ASP A 577 1.14 12.17 17.16
N LEU A 578 2.45 12.51 17.20
CA LEU A 578 3.40 12.28 16.10
C LEU A 578 4.23 11.02 16.33
N PHE A 579 4.50 10.32 15.25
CA PHE A 579 5.34 9.13 15.26
C PHE A 579 6.11 8.95 13.96
N VAL A 580 7.09 8.05 13.99
CA VAL A 580 7.73 7.48 12.81
C VAL A 580 7.61 5.96 12.84
N ALA A 581 7.21 5.35 11.73
CA ALA A 581 7.08 3.90 11.61
C ALA A 581 8.28 3.31 10.87
N LEU A 582 8.86 2.21 11.37
CA LEU A 582 9.89 1.46 10.65
C LEU A 582 9.26 0.58 9.57
N ASP A 583 8.03 0.12 9.79
CA ASP A 583 7.35 -0.79 8.87
C ASP A 583 5.95 -0.28 8.54
N LEU A 584 5.68 -0.15 7.25
CA LEU A 584 4.39 0.21 6.68
C LEU A 584 3.95 -0.92 5.76
N GLN A 585 2.83 -1.56 6.06
CA GLN A 585 2.30 -2.68 5.30
C GLN A 585 0.89 -2.41 4.79
N GLU A 586 0.67 -2.70 3.53
CA GLU A 586 -0.67 -2.68 2.95
C GLU A 586 -1.47 -3.89 3.41
N ARG A 587 -2.68 -3.66 3.90
CA ARG A 587 -3.65 -4.71 4.20
C ARG A 587 -4.88 -4.56 3.32
N ARG A 588 -5.25 -5.63 2.64
CA ARG A 588 -6.58 -5.77 2.04
C ARG A 588 -7.54 -6.22 3.14
N GLY A 589 -8.51 -5.40 3.48
CA GLY A 589 -9.47 -5.80 4.52
C GLY A 589 -10.67 -4.88 4.64
N GLY A 590 -11.85 -5.47 4.56
CA GLY A 590 -13.12 -4.83 4.89
C GLY A 590 -13.79 -4.04 3.76
N ALA A 591 -14.99 -3.55 4.02
CA ALA A 591 -15.87 -2.85 3.09
C ALA A 591 -15.34 -1.49 2.58
N GLN A 592 -14.17 -1.04 3.01
CA GLN A 592 -13.58 0.28 2.70
C GLN A 592 -12.28 0.26 1.88
N GLY A 593 -11.88 -0.88 1.31
CA GLY A 593 -10.71 -0.93 0.42
C GLY A 593 -9.38 -1.22 1.13
N VAL A 594 -8.29 -0.71 0.59
CA VAL A 594 -6.91 -0.93 1.05
C VAL A 594 -6.58 0.03 2.20
N SER A 595 -6.13 -0.49 3.35
CA SER A 595 -5.59 0.30 4.46
C SER A 595 -4.10 0.03 4.66
N ILE A 596 -3.35 1.04 5.12
CA ILE A 596 -1.94 0.92 5.49
C ILE A 596 -1.86 0.69 7.01
N MET A 597 -1.20 -0.38 7.42
CA MET A 597 -0.89 -0.60 8.83
C MET A 597 0.53 -0.14 9.14
N ALA A 598 0.64 0.76 10.12
CA ALA A 598 1.90 1.21 10.67
C ALA A 598 2.28 0.38 11.90
N SER A 599 3.46 -0.21 11.89
CA SER A 599 4.01 -1.01 12.99
C SER A 599 5.45 -0.64 13.29
N MET A 600 5.98 -1.14 14.40
CA MET A 600 7.32 -0.77 14.87
C MET A 600 7.45 0.75 15.03
N ILE A 601 6.53 1.33 15.79
CA ILE A 601 6.36 2.78 15.93
C ILE A 601 7.28 3.35 16.97
N THR A 602 7.86 4.49 16.65
CA THR A 602 8.63 5.34 17.56
C THR A 602 7.96 6.69 17.68
N PRO A 603 7.44 7.09 18.85
CA PRO A 603 6.93 8.44 19.10
C PRO A 603 8.01 9.49 18.86
N ILE A 604 7.63 10.63 18.29
CA ILE A 604 8.53 11.74 18.03
C ILE A 604 7.91 13.08 18.43
N LYS A 605 8.73 14.07 18.70
CA LYS A 605 8.33 15.45 18.95
C LYS A 605 8.54 16.31 17.70
N ALA A 606 7.69 17.31 17.52
CA ALA A 606 7.80 18.24 16.38
C ALA A 606 9.16 18.98 16.35
N GLU A 607 9.74 19.18 17.53
CA GLU A 607 11.07 19.81 17.69
C GLU A 607 12.17 18.99 17.02
N TYR A 608 12.07 17.64 17.04
CA TYR A 608 13.09 16.78 16.37
C TYR A 608 13.05 16.95 14.86
N LEU A 609 11.86 17.08 14.29
CA LEU A 609 11.71 17.37 12.86
C LEU A 609 12.37 18.71 12.50
N ARG A 610 12.16 19.76 13.31
CA ARG A 610 12.76 21.08 13.09
C ARG A 610 14.27 21.08 13.27
N GLU A 611 14.78 20.37 14.29
CA GLU A 611 16.21 20.21 14.55
C GLU A 611 16.93 19.52 13.38
N MET A 612 16.33 18.44 12.89
CA MET A 612 17.01 17.54 11.94
C MET A 612 16.79 17.91 10.48
N PHE A 613 15.68 18.57 10.17
CA PHE A 613 15.26 18.89 8.79
C PHE A 613 14.75 20.33 8.68
N PRO A 614 15.53 21.35 9.08
CA PRO A 614 15.03 22.73 9.12
C PRO A 614 14.62 23.28 7.74
N GLY A 615 15.22 22.76 6.66
CA GLY A 615 14.91 23.17 5.29
C GLY A 615 13.65 22.51 4.69
N ASP A 616 13.05 21.54 5.38
CA ASP A 616 11.93 20.76 4.86
C ASP A 616 10.57 21.27 5.38
N PHE A 617 10.55 22.43 6.04
CA PHE A 617 9.33 23.04 6.56
C PHE A 617 8.79 24.12 5.62
N SER A 618 7.49 24.10 5.46
CA SER A 618 6.72 25.17 4.83
C SER A 618 5.49 25.52 5.66
N SER A 619 4.95 26.70 5.48
CA SER A 619 3.66 27.06 6.04
C SER A 619 2.71 27.54 4.96
N ASP A 620 1.49 27.05 4.98
CA ASP A 620 0.41 27.44 4.09
C ASP A 620 -0.75 28.00 4.92
N THR A 621 -1.33 29.07 4.48
CA THR A 621 -2.52 29.63 5.12
C THR A 621 -3.77 29.17 4.36
N VAL A 622 -4.66 28.46 5.04
CA VAL A 622 -5.91 27.96 4.48
C VAL A 622 -7.11 28.55 5.20
N VAL A 623 -8.04 29.08 4.42
CA VAL A 623 -9.33 29.55 4.95
C VAL A 623 -10.36 28.43 4.77
N ARG A 624 -10.95 27.95 5.87
CA ARG A 624 -11.93 26.87 5.85
C ARG A 624 -13.06 27.07 6.84
N PHE A 625 -14.16 26.38 6.62
CA PHE A 625 -15.28 26.37 7.57
C PHE A 625 -15.03 25.33 8.67
N ASP A 626 -15.09 25.80 9.92
CA ASP A 626 -15.02 24.92 11.10
C ASP A 626 -16.45 24.44 11.44
N GLU A 627 -16.70 23.18 11.18
CA GLU A 627 -18.02 22.57 11.42
C GLU A 627 -18.39 22.48 12.91
N ARG A 628 -17.42 22.47 13.82
CA ARG A 628 -17.67 22.43 15.27
C ARG A 628 -18.03 23.80 15.80
N GLN A 629 -17.29 24.83 15.43
CA GLN A 629 -17.48 26.20 15.86
C GLN A 629 -18.49 26.95 14.98
N LYS A 630 -18.92 26.38 13.86
CA LYS A 630 -19.82 26.97 12.87
C LYS A 630 -19.36 28.37 12.40
N ARG A 631 -18.04 28.50 12.19
CA ARG A 631 -17.40 29.73 11.70
C ARG A 631 -16.32 29.44 10.66
N VAL A 632 -16.03 30.46 9.88
CA VAL A 632 -14.88 30.45 8.98
C VAL A 632 -13.63 30.78 9.80
N ALA A 633 -12.62 29.94 9.68
CA ALA A 633 -11.34 30.12 10.36
C ALA A 633 -10.21 30.17 9.33
N CYS A 634 -9.25 31.03 9.62
CA CYS A 634 -7.98 31.06 8.93
C CYS A 634 -6.99 30.22 9.74
N VAL A 635 -6.44 29.18 9.13
CA VAL A 635 -5.56 28.22 9.79
C VAL A 635 -4.24 28.22 9.06
N GLU A 636 -3.16 28.42 9.79
CA GLU A 636 -1.81 28.19 9.30
C GLU A 636 -1.49 26.70 9.45
N LEU A 637 -1.25 26.04 8.33
CA LEU A 637 -0.80 24.66 8.27
C LEU A 637 0.72 24.65 8.23
N VAL A 638 1.35 24.21 9.30
CA VAL A 638 2.79 23.98 9.32
C VAL A 638 3.05 22.59 8.78
N LYS A 639 3.73 22.51 7.64
CA LYS A 639 4.01 21.28 6.95
C LYS A 639 5.48 20.92 7.07
N PHE A 640 5.75 19.64 7.30
CA PHE A 640 7.03 18.99 7.07
C PHE A 640 6.94 18.25 5.74
N ARG A 641 7.59 18.78 4.70
CA ARG A 641 7.36 18.37 3.30
C ARG A 641 5.87 18.49 2.97
N ASP A 642 5.20 17.39 2.58
CA ASP A 642 3.76 17.38 2.28
C ASP A 642 2.89 17.01 3.49
N PHE A 643 3.50 16.72 4.65
CA PHE A 643 2.80 16.27 5.84
C PHE A 643 2.49 17.42 6.80
N THR A 644 1.23 17.60 7.16
CA THR A 644 0.81 18.63 8.14
C THR A 644 1.17 18.17 9.55
N VAL A 645 2.12 18.87 10.17
CA VAL A 645 2.60 18.58 11.53
C VAL A 645 1.74 19.29 12.58
N SER A 646 1.33 20.53 12.32
CA SER A 646 0.47 21.29 13.21
C SER A 646 -0.43 22.23 12.44
N GLU A 647 -1.58 22.52 13.05
CA GLU A 647 -2.53 23.50 12.61
C GLU A 647 -2.63 24.57 13.68
N ASN A 648 -2.24 25.79 13.32
CA ASN A 648 -2.30 26.93 14.23
C ASN A 648 -3.45 27.85 13.81
N ALA A 649 -4.25 28.32 14.77
CA ALA A 649 -5.20 29.39 14.47
C ALA A 649 -4.39 30.62 14.04
N SER A 650 -4.66 31.10 12.82
CA SER A 650 -4.04 32.29 12.28
C SER A 650 -4.93 33.51 12.51
N ALA A 651 -4.59 34.63 11.90
CA ALA A 651 -5.34 35.87 11.94
C ALA A 651 -6.82 35.68 11.51
N GLU A 652 -7.63 36.74 11.65
CA GLU A 652 -8.99 36.75 11.11
C GLU A 652 -9.00 36.41 9.62
N PRO A 653 -9.96 35.58 9.16
CA PRO A 653 -10.04 35.22 7.77
C PRO A 653 -10.29 36.46 6.88
N PRO A 654 -9.69 36.54 5.68
CA PRO A 654 -9.99 37.58 4.71
C PRO A 654 -11.52 37.72 4.47
N LYS A 655 -12.04 38.94 4.50
CA LYS A 655 -13.49 39.19 4.44
C LYS A 655 -14.16 38.59 3.22
N ASP A 656 -13.50 38.66 2.08
CA ASP A 656 -13.98 38.09 0.81
C ASP A 656 -14.01 36.56 0.85
N ALA A 657 -12.95 35.93 1.35
CA ALA A 657 -12.86 34.47 1.47
C ALA A 657 -13.90 33.94 2.48
N ALA A 658 -14.08 34.63 3.60
CA ALA A 658 -15.09 34.29 4.60
C ALA A 658 -16.50 34.38 4.02
N ALA A 659 -16.82 35.50 3.33
CA ALA A 659 -18.10 35.68 2.69
C ALA A 659 -18.41 34.60 1.67
N ARG A 660 -17.45 34.22 0.78
CA ARG A 660 -17.63 33.17 -0.19
C ARG A 660 -17.96 31.81 0.45
N ILE A 661 -17.23 31.44 1.50
CA ILE A 661 -17.47 30.15 2.20
C ILE A 661 -18.86 30.17 2.89
N LEU A 662 -19.24 31.29 3.49
CA LEU A 662 -20.56 31.42 4.14
C LEU A 662 -21.70 31.34 3.11
N VAL A 663 -21.52 31.96 1.94
CA VAL A 663 -22.51 31.90 0.86
C VAL A 663 -22.67 30.46 0.36
N GLU A 664 -21.57 29.70 0.16
CA GLU A 664 -21.69 28.29 -0.19
C GLU A 664 -22.47 27.49 0.86
N LYS A 665 -22.22 27.74 2.14
CA LYS A 665 -22.98 27.12 3.25
C LYS A 665 -24.48 27.50 3.24
N ILE A 666 -24.82 28.75 2.86
CA ILE A 666 -26.22 29.16 2.69
C ILE A 666 -26.86 28.41 1.51
N PHE A 667 -26.13 28.23 0.38
CA PHE A 667 -26.64 27.48 -0.77
C PHE A 667 -26.80 25.99 -0.47
N GLU A 668 -25.89 25.41 0.32
CA GLU A 668 -26.02 24.02 0.81
C GLU A 668 -27.23 23.84 1.74
N ASN A 669 -27.51 24.85 2.56
CA ASN A 669 -28.60 24.82 3.52
C ASN A 669 -29.24 26.22 3.67
N PRO A 670 -30.23 26.57 2.84
CA PRO A 670 -30.88 27.89 2.89
C PRO A 670 -31.54 28.25 4.24
N ALA A 671 -31.86 27.25 5.08
CA ALA A 671 -32.42 27.48 6.41
C ALA A 671 -31.47 28.20 7.38
N ILE A 672 -30.19 28.29 7.04
CA ILE A 672 -29.21 29.09 7.77
C ILE A 672 -29.62 30.57 7.79
N LEU A 673 -30.09 31.10 6.66
CA LEU A 673 -30.53 32.49 6.51
C LEU A 673 -32.05 32.59 6.75
N LYS A 674 -32.42 32.85 7.99
CA LYS A 674 -33.84 32.86 8.40
C LYS A 674 -34.72 33.86 7.66
N SER A 675 -34.15 34.97 7.21
CA SER A 675 -34.84 36.02 6.47
C SER A 675 -35.03 35.71 4.99
N PHE A 676 -34.46 34.63 4.47
CA PHE A 676 -34.71 34.14 3.13
C PHE A 676 -35.96 33.25 3.12
N ASP A 677 -37.04 33.84 3.60
CA ASP A 677 -38.36 33.26 3.78
C ASP A 677 -39.22 33.38 2.50
N ASP A 678 -40.47 33.01 2.63
CA ASP A 678 -41.44 33.10 1.53
C ASP A 678 -41.65 34.53 1.03
N SER A 679 -41.44 35.56 1.89
CA SER A 679 -41.52 36.96 1.51
C SER A 679 -40.37 37.39 0.60
N ALA A 680 -39.14 36.94 0.92
CA ALA A 680 -37.95 37.17 0.11
C ALA A 680 -38.05 36.45 -1.24
N LYS A 681 -38.52 35.22 -1.23
CA LYS A 681 -38.75 34.42 -2.47
C LYS A 681 -39.85 35.07 -3.35
N ALA A 682 -40.95 35.49 -2.76
CA ALA A 682 -42.01 36.19 -3.47
C ALA A 682 -41.52 37.51 -4.07
N PHE A 683 -40.63 38.22 -3.39
CA PHE A 683 -40.03 39.43 -3.95
C PHE A 683 -39.17 39.10 -5.17
N MET A 684 -38.33 38.06 -5.09
CA MET A 684 -37.48 37.62 -6.17
C MET A 684 -38.31 37.19 -7.38
N GLU A 685 -39.38 36.39 -7.18
CA GLU A 685 -40.32 36.01 -8.25
C GLU A 685 -40.97 37.22 -8.93
N ARG A 686 -41.32 38.26 -8.15
CA ARG A 686 -41.88 39.52 -8.72
C ARG A 686 -40.86 40.23 -9.60
N VAL A 687 -39.58 40.30 -9.16
CA VAL A 687 -38.50 40.90 -9.93
C VAL A 687 -38.31 40.12 -11.24
N ASN A 688 -38.20 38.78 -11.14
CA ASN A 688 -37.98 37.91 -12.29
C ASN A 688 -39.17 37.95 -13.29
N PHE A 689 -40.40 38.09 -12.75
CA PHE A 689 -41.59 38.27 -13.54
C PHE A 689 -41.55 39.57 -14.37
N VAL A 690 -41.20 40.70 -13.72
CA VAL A 690 -41.11 41.99 -14.41
C VAL A 690 -39.95 41.97 -15.42
N ALA A 691 -38.81 41.39 -15.09
CA ALA A 691 -37.70 41.24 -16.02
C ALA A 691 -38.11 40.45 -17.28
N ALA A 692 -38.95 39.41 -17.13
CA ALA A 692 -39.41 38.56 -18.25
C ALA A 692 -40.49 39.19 -19.10
N VAL A 693 -41.37 40.09 -18.51
CA VAL A 693 -42.53 40.68 -19.16
C VAL A 693 -42.26 42.06 -19.71
N CYS A 694 -41.41 42.84 -18.96
CA CYS A 694 -41.10 44.23 -19.26
C CYS A 694 -39.60 44.46 -19.42
N PRO A 695 -38.96 43.88 -20.45
CA PRO A 695 -37.49 44.01 -20.64
C PRO A 695 -37.07 45.48 -20.79
N GLU A 696 -37.93 46.38 -21.24
CA GLU A 696 -37.69 47.80 -21.33
C GLU A 696 -37.48 48.50 -19.96
N SER A 697 -37.83 47.84 -18.83
CA SER A 697 -37.61 48.36 -17.48
C SER A 697 -36.14 48.41 -17.10
N GLY A 698 -35.27 47.72 -17.81
CA GLY A 698 -33.86 47.55 -17.45
C GLY A 698 -33.63 46.75 -16.15
N ILE A 699 -34.67 46.08 -15.62
CA ILE A 699 -34.55 45.21 -14.45
C ILE A 699 -33.99 43.86 -14.91
N ALA A 700 -32.80 43.51 -14.40
CA ALA A 700 -32.22 42.20 -14.62
C ALA A 700 -32.89 41.13 -13.72
N PRO A 701 -33.05 39.90 -14.18
CA PRO A 701 -33.58 38.84 -13.34
C PRO A 701 -32.59 38.49 -12.22
N ILE A 702 -33.13 38.13 -11.06
CA ILE A 702 -32.34 37.59 -9.97
C ILE A 702 -32.24 36.08 -10.16
N ASP A 703 -31.31 35.63 -10.97
CA ASP A 703 -30.95 34.24 -11.12
C ASP A 703 -30.00 33.73 -10.03
N ALA A 704 -29.53 32.52 -10.10
CA ALA A 704 -28.62 31.92 -9.12
C ALA A 704 -27.29 32.68 -9.00
N ALA A 705 -26.79 33.27 -10.10
CA ALA A 705 -25.54 34.04 -10.10
C ALA A 705 -25.73 35.39 -9.41
N ALA A 706 -26.81 36.12 -9.77
CA ALA A 706 -27.17 37.40 -9.11
C ALA A 706 -27.46 37.19 -7.61
N LEU A 707 -28.17 36.13 -7.26
CA LEU A 707 -28.45 35.82 -5.85
C LEU A 707 -27.15 35.52 -5.07
N ARG A 708 -26.20 34.84 -5.71
CA ARG A 708 -24.87 34.58 -5.09
C ARG A 708 -24.13 35.89 -4.83
N GLU A 709 -24.15 36.81 -5.76
CA GLU A 709 -23.52 38.12 -5.63
C GLU A 709 -24.20 38.99 -4.53
N ILE A 710 -25.51 38.97 -4.48
CA ILE A 710 -26.28 39.65 -3.42
C ILE A 710 -25.88 39.08 -2.05
N PHE A 711 -25.82 37.78 -1.91
CA PHE A 711 -25.43 37.13 -0.65
C PHE A 711 -23.94 37.34 -0.31
N LEU A 712 -23.04 37.46 -1.30
CA LEU A 712 -21.66 37.83 -1.08
C LEU A 712 -21.53 39.22 -0.47
N GLN A 713 -22.25 40.21 -1.03
CA GLN A 713 -22.28 41.55 -0.49
C GLN A 713 -22.91 41.59 0.93
N MET A 714 -23.98 40.87 1.14
CA MET A 714 -24.67 40.76 2.42
C MET A 714 -23.79 40.08 3.51
N CYS A 715 -23.03 39.07 3.16
CA CYS A 715 -22.15 38.33 4.08
C CYS A 715 -20.80 39.04 4.30
N TRP A 716 -20.52 40.13 3.59
CA TRP A 716 -19.25 40.84 3.70
C TRP A 716 -18.96 41.30 5.14
N GLY A 717 -17.80 40.88 5.65
CA GLY A 717 -17.36 41.13 7.02
C GLY A 717 -17.93 40.17 8.07
N SER A 718 -18.79 39.23 7.70
CA SER A 718 -19.20 38.12 8.54
C SER A 718 -18.22 36.98 8.48
N ASN A 719 -18.02 36.29 9.59
CA ASN A 719 -17.15 35.11 9.65
C ASN A 719 -17.82 33.89 10.29
N SER A 720 -19.09 33.96 10.68
CA SER A 720 -19.79 32.86 11.36
C SER A 720 -21.27 32.76 10.97
N ILE A 721 -21.84 31.58 11.11
CA ILE A 721 -23.25 31.29 10.91
C ILE A 721 -24.12 32.15 11.86
N SER A 722 -23.64 32.38 13.07
CA SER A 722 -24.37 33.20 14.05
C SER A 722 -24.56 34.66 13.59
N GLN A 723 -23.59 35.22 12.88
CA GLN A 723 -23.69 36.57 12.30
C GLN A 723 -24.62 36.59 11.10
N VAL A 724 -24.47 35.60 10.19
CA VAL A 724 -25.24 35.50 8.94
C VAL A 724 -26.72 35.20 9.18
N LYS A 725 -27.02 34.42 10.20
CA LYS A 725 -28.38 33.93 10.52
C LYS A 725 -29.45 35.01 10.60
N ASN A 726 -29.08 36.19 11.04
CA ASN A 726 -30.02 37.30 11.29
C ASN A 726 -29.91 38.43 10.26
N LEU A 727 -29.10 38.30 9.21
CA LEU A 727 -29.00 39.25 8.12
C LEU A 727 -30.34 39.35 7.37
N ASP A 728 -30.70 40.54 6.89
CA ASP A 728 -31.98 40.76 6.19
C ASP A 728 -31.83 40.55 4.68
N ALA A 729 -32.15 39.33 4.23
CA ALA A 729 -32.12 38.96 2.82
C ALA A 729 -33.09 39.79 1.97
N LEU A 730 -34.26 40.13 2.51
CA LEU A 730 -35.25 40.90 1.78
C LEU A 730 -34.78 42.34 1.53
N SER A 731 -34.08 42.96 2.50
CA SER A 731 -33.44 44.27 2.30
C SER A 731 -32.34 44.16 1.21
N ALA A 732 -31.47 43.18 1.31
CA ALA A 732 -30.39 42.99 0.32
C ALA A 732 -30.94 42.78 -1.11
N LEU A 733 -32.03 42.01 -1.25
CA LEU A 733 -32.70 41.83 -2.53
C LEU A 733 -33.33 43.14 -3.06
N ARG A 734 -33.83 44.04 -2.18
CA ARG A 734 -34.35 45.31 -2.59
C ARG A 734 -33.26 46.30 -2.99
N ASP A 735 -32.16 46.30 -2.24
CA ASP A 735 -31.01 47.19 -2.49
C ASP A 735 -30.26 46.84 -3.79
N TRP A 736 -30.51 45.63 -4.33
CA TRP A 736 -30.06 45.23 -5.66
C TRP A 736 -30.72 46.02 -6.79
N LEU A 737 -31.87 46.61 -6.55
CA LEU A 737 -32.64 47.44 -7.50
C LEU A 737 -32.43 48.93 -7.21
N SER A 738 -32.26 49.73 -8.27
CA SER A 738 -32.26 51.19 -8.08
C SER A 738 -33.61 51.71 -7.52
N PRO A 739 -33.65 52.86 -6.90
CA PRO A 739 -34.91 53.47 -6.43
C PRO A 739 -35.97 53.58 -7.54
N GLU A 740 -35.57 53.90 -8.75
CA GLU A 740 -36.44 53.98 -9.92
C GLU A 740 -37.00 52.59 -10.31
N GLN A 741 -36.14 51.56 -10.30
CA GLN A 741 -36.55 50.18 -10.56
C GLN A 741 -37.50 49.65 -9.46
N GLN A 742 -37.28 49.99 -8.20
CA GLN A 742 -38.16 49.63 -7.11
C GLN A 742 -39.54 50.31 -7.26
N ALA A 743 -39.58 51.59 -7.66
CA ALA A 743 -40.83 52.28 -7.96
C ALA A 743 -41.55 51.65 -9.14
N PHE A 744 -40.82 51.30 -10.21
CA PHE A 744 -41.40 50.63 -11.35
C PHE A 744 -41.91 49.21 -10.99
N LEU A 745 -41.18 48.43 -10.19
CA LEU A 745 -41.61 47.11 -9.73
C LEU A 745 -42.88 47.20 -8.91
N LYS A 746 -43.05 48.27 -8.08
CA LYS A 746 -44.26 48.51 -7.27
C LYS A 746 -45.48 48.77 -8.15
N TYR A 747 -45.26 49.49 -9.23
CA TYR A 747 -46.34 49.82 -10.22
C TYR A 747 -46.64 48.59 -11.14
N ALA A 748 -45.64 48.00 -11.71
CA ALA A 748 -45.78 46.94 -12.69
C ALA A 748 -46.26 45.59 -12.12
N ALA A 749 -45.79 45.26 -10.89
CA ALA A 749 -46.14 44.03 -10.19
C ALA A 749 -46.57 44.32 -8.74
N PRO A 750 -47.76 44.84 -8.47
CA PRO A 750 -48.25 45.11 -7.13
C PRO A 750 -48.25 43.85 -6.26
N LYS A 751 -48.00 43.96 -4.96
CA LYS A 751 -48.01 42.84 -4.02
C LYS A 751 -49.38 42.21 -3.83
N SER A 752 -50.40 43.05 -3.87
CA SER A 752 -51.75 42.63 -3.59
C SER A 752 -52.76 43.53 -4.32
N VAL A 753 -53.98 43.12 -4.43
CA VAL A 753 -55.07 43.83 -5.00
C VAL A 753 -56.24 43.84 -4.00
N GLU A 754 -56.92 44.98 -3.90
CA GLU A 754 -58.15 45.11 -3.12
C GLU A 754 -59.30 44.52 -3.93
N ILE A 755 -59.83 43.42 -3.50
CA ILE A 755 -60.98 42.74 -4.16
C ILE A 755 -62.28 43.20 -3.53
N SER A 756 -62.30 43.48 -2.23
CA SER A 756 -63.46 43.91 -1.46
C SER A 756 -63.04 44.85 -0.39
N PRO A 757 -63.71 46.03 -0.25
CA PRO A 757 -63.38 47.03 0.78
C PRO A 757 -63.51 46.54 2.21
N ARG A 758 -64.17 45.45 2.45
CA ARG A 758 -64.36 44.83 3.77
C ARG A 758 -63.41 43.73 4.14
N ARG A 759 -62.43 43.44 3.29
CA ARG A 759 -61.44 42.32 3.46
C ARG A 759 -60.01 42.79 3.24
N ARG A 760 -59.07 41.98 3.76
CA ARG A 760 -57.66 42.20 3.44
C ARG A 760 -57.40 42.06 1.95
N PRO A 761 -56.56 42.89 1.36
CA PRO A 761 -56.14 42.76 -0.02
C PRO A 761 -55.64 41.34 -0.34
N ALA A 762 -56.04 40.77 -1.46
CA ALA A 762 -55.60 39.47 -1.93
C ALA A 762 -54.16 39.58 -2.46
N ALA A 763 -53.29 38.69 -2.03
CA ALA A 763 -51.92 38.64 -2.53
C ALA A 763 -51.89 38.18 -3.99
N ILE A 764 -51.00 38.77 -4.77
CA ILE A 764 -50.76 38.35 -6.17
C ILE A 764 -49.51 37.49 -6.16
N ARG A 765 -49.62 36.25 -6.62
CA ARG A 765 -48.51 35.32 -6.82
C ARG A 765 -48.04 35.45 -8.26
N TYR A 766 -46.78 35.73 -8.44
CA TYR A 766 -46.15 35.86 -9.75
C TYR A 766 -45.40 34.58 -10.11
N ASP A 767 -45.49 34.15 -11.35
CA ASP A 767 -44.76 33.06 -11.93
C ASP A 767 -43.97 33.59 -13.15
N ALA A 768 -42.70 33.79 -13.00
CA ALA A 768 -41.83 34.35 -14.03
C ALA A 768 -41.72 33.42 -15.25
N SER A 769 -41.66 32.11 -14.98
CA SER A 769 -41.46 31.09 -16.03
C SER A 769 -42.69 30.97 -16.91
N ALA A 770 -43.88 30.94 -16.33
CA ALA A 770 -45.14 30.87 -17.04
C ALA A 770 -45.68 32.24 -17.49
N ARG A 771 -45.01 33.35 -17.13
CA ARG A 771 -45.43 34.73 -17.32
C ARG A 771 -46.87 34.98 -16.86
N ARG A 772 -47.22 34.48 -15.67
CA ARG A 772 -48.59 34.56 -15.11
C ARG A 772 -48.59 35.26 -13.79
N ALA A 773 -49.64 36.00 -13.53
CA ALA A 773 -49.93 36.59 -12.24
C ALA A 773 -51.25 36.05 -11.70
N VAL A 774 -51.22 35.34 -10.60
CA VAL A 774 -52.34 34.57 -10.05
C VAL A 774 -52.86 35.28 -8.81
N ILE A 775 -54.18 35.56 -8.82
CA ILE A 775 -54.90 36.16 -7.72
C ILE A 775 -55.85 35.10 -7.17
N SER A 776 -55.57 34.63 -5.96
CA SER A 776 -56.41 33.62 -5.29
C SER A 776 -57.42 34.33 -4.37
N ALA A 777 -58.71 34.15 -4.64
CA ALA A 777 -59.76 34.74 -3.79
C ALA A 777 -61.04 33.88 -3.80
N SER A 778 -61.86 34.11 -2.78
CA SER A 778 -63.13 33.35 -2.68
C SER A 778 -64.10 33.73 -3.81
N PHE A 779 -64.89 32.76 -4.28
CA PHE A 779 -65.90 33.04 -5.29
C PHE A 779 -66.83 34.21 -4.92
N LYS A 780 -67.13 34.42 -3.60
CA LYS A 780 -67.97 35.52 -3.14
C LYS A 780 -67.36 36.88 -3.38
N ASP A 781 -66.05 36.97 -3.15
CA ASP A 781 -65.33 38.22 -3.31
C ASP A 781 -65.11 38.54 -4.80
N LEU A 782 -64.90 37.51 -5.62
CA LEU A 782 -64.70 37.69 -7.05
C LEU A 782 -65.98 37.94 -7.86
N PHE A 783 -67.15 37.61 -7.29
CA PHE A 783 -68.44 37.76 -8.02
C PHE A 783 -68.74 39.24 -8.37
N SER A 784 -68.41 40.18 -7.50
CA SER A 784 -68.63 41.61 -7.74
C SER A 784 -67.36 42.37 -8.13
N PHE A 785 -66.26 41.65 -8.31
CA PHE A 785 -64.98 42.24 -8.63
C PHE A 785 -64.86 42.59 -10.14
N ASN A 786 -64.39 43.81 -10.40
CA ASN A 786 -64.09 44.24 -11.76
C ASN A 786 -62.63 43.87 -12.12
N PRO A 787 -62.41 42.86 -12.97
CA PRO A 787 -61.07 42.42 -13.32
C PRO A 787 -60.22 43.48 -14.05
N LYS A 788 -60.88 44.45 -14.70
CA LYS A 788 -60.21 45.56 -15.40
C LYS A 788 -59.58 46.59 -14.46
N SER A 789 -59.88 46.54 -13.13
CA SER A 789 -59.21 47.38 -12.15
C SER A 789 -57.79 46.98 -11.82
N VAL A 790 -57.36 45.81 -12.24
CA VAL A 790 -56.01 45.31 -12.05
C VAL A 790 -55.16 45.46 -13.29
N SER A 791 -54.19 46.32 -13.23
CA SER A 791 -53.19 46.48 -14.29
C SER A 791 -51.88 45.84 -13.86
N ILE A 792 -51.44 44.84 -14.61
CA ILE A 792 -50.16 44.18 -14.39
C ILE A 792 -49.27 44.46 -15.59
N CYS A 793 -48.04 44.95 -15.30
CA CYS A 793 -47.08 45.41 -16.32
C CYS A 793 -47.74 46.35 -17.37
N GLY A 794 -48.51 47.34 -16.86
CA GLY A 794 -49.21 48.28 -17.74
C GLY A 794 -50.28 47.66 -18.59
N GLY A 795 -50.86 46.54 -18.19
CA GLY A 795 -51.88 45.80 -18.93
C GLY A 795 -51.36 44.75 -19.91
N LYS A 796 -50.06 44.51 -19.99
CA LYS A 796 -49.46 43.49 -20.87
C LYS A 796 -49.86 42.07 -20.47
N ILE A 797 -50.16 41.83 -19.22
CA ILE A 797 -50.56 40.51 -18.71
C ILE A 797 -51.96 40.64 -18.08
N ALA A 798 -52.86 39.80 -18.51
CA ALA A 798 -54.14 39.64 -17.86
C ALA A 798 -53.97 38.78 -16.59
N PRO A 799 -54.55 39.21 -15.44
CA PRO A 799 -54.47 38.41 -14.23
C PRO A 799 -55.23 37.10 -14.38
N THR A 800 -54.67 36.04 -13.84
CA THR A 800 -55.31 34.74 -13.72
C THR A 800 -55.95 34.65 -12.33
N PHE A 801 -57.23 34.35 -12.27
CA PHE A 801 -57.95 34.23 -11.01
C PHE A 801 -58.08 32.76 -10.62
N GLU A 802 -57.65 32.45 -9.44
CA GLU A 802 -57.81 31.14 -8.80
C GLU A 802 -58.98 31.26 -7.81
N ILE A 803 -60.09 30.66 -8.18
CA ILE A 803 -61.35 30.75 -7.47
C ILE A 803 -61.35 29.76 -6.33
N LEU A 804 -61.46 30.25 -5.08
CA LEU A 804 -61.40 29.42 -3.90
C LEU A 804 -62.77 29.01 -3.37
N ALA A 805 -62.90 27.72 -3.00
CA ALA A 805 -64.02 27.22 -2.23
C ALA A 805 -64.05 27.83 -0.82
N PRO A 806 -65.15 27.70 -0.03
CA PRO A 806 -65.22 28.18 1.34
C PRO A 806 -64.12 27.61 2.28
N ASN A 807 -63.53 26.50 1.99
CA ASN A 807 -62.42 25.89 2.76
C ASN A 807 -61.04 26.34 2.28
N GLY A 808 -60.98 27.33 1.34
CA GLY A 808 -59.71 27.84 0.82
C GLY A 808 -59.04 27.01 -0.27
N ARG A 809 -59.65 25.91 -0.69
CA ARG A 809 -59.09 25.10 -1.81
C ARG A 809 -59.48 25.66 -3.18
N PRO A 810 -58.57 25.65 -4.15
CA PRO A 810 -58.89 26.06 -5.52
C PRO A 810 -60.00 25.18 -6.13
N VAL A 811 -60.94 25.78 -6.77
CA VAL A 811 -62.03 25.11 -7.49
C VAL A 811 -61.80 25.18 -8.98
N GLN A 812 -61.42 26.34 -9.46
CA GLN A 812 -61.08 26.56 -10.87
C GLN A 812 -60.16 27.78 -11.01
N THR A 813 -59.39 27.74 -12.09
CA THR A 813 -58.51 28.82 -12.49
C THR A 813 -58.97 29.37 -13.84
N THR A 814 -59.13 30.71 -13.93
CA THR A 814 -59.56 31.36 -15.18
C THR A 814 -58.84 32.69 -15.37
N SER A 815 -58.60 33.05 -16.64
CA SER A 815 -58.13 34.39 -17.02
C SER A 815 -59.31 35.33 -17.41
N ASN A 816 -60.52 34.78 -17.59
CA ASN A 816 -61.70 35.52 -17.94
C ASN A 816 -62.84 35.23 -16.95
N LEU A 817 -62.97 36.10 -15.95
CA LEU A 817 -64.02 35.98 -14.91
C LEU A 817 -65.42 36.13 -15.49
N GLU A 818 -65.62 37.01 -16.49
CA GLU A 818 -66.92 37.22 -17.07
C GLU A 818 -67.42 35.96 -17.76
N GLU A 819 -66.64 35.29 -18.55
CA GLU A 819 -66.93 34.04 -19.20
C GLU A 819 -67.13 32.93 -18.17
N PHE A 820 -66.27 32.84 -17.14
CA PHE A 820 -66.44 31.87 -16.09
C PHE A 820 -67.81 31.94 -15.40
N TRP A 821 -68.26 33.16 -15.08
CA TRP A 821 -69.58 33.34 -14.47
C TRP A 821 -70.74 32.95 -15.37
N LYS A 822 -70.58 33.07 -16.68
CA LYS A 822 -71.60 32.72 -17.69
C LYS A 822 -71.64 31.22 -18.01
N THR A 823 -70.52 30.58 -17.94
CA THR A 823 -70.39 29.18 -18.42
C THR A 823 -70.18 28.18 -17.27
N SER A 824 -69.01 28.15 -16.67
CA SER A 824 -68.56 27.10 -15.72
C SER A 824 -69.18 27.24 -14.32
N TRP A 825 -69.57 28.42 -13.94
CA TRP A 825 -70.06 28.69 -12.59
C TRP A 825 -71.34 27.91 -12.25
N ALA A 826 -72.24 27.67 -13.18
CA ALA A 826 -73.49 27.01 -12.92
C ALA A 826 -73.33 25.55 -12.43
N GLU A 827 -72.32 24.82 -12.98
CA GLU A 827 -71.99 23.48 -12.55
C GLU A 827 -71.25 23.49 -11.20
N ILE A 828 -70.23 24.32 -11.09
CA ILE A 828 -69.46 24.47 -9.86
C ILE A 828 -70.31 24.92 -8.68
N ARG A 829 -71.26 25.77 -8.94
CA ARG A 829 -72.26 26.23 -7.92
C ARG A 829 -73.08 25.05 -7.39
N LYS A 830 -73.55 24.13 -8.23
CA LYS A 830 -74.26 22.92 -7.79
C LYS A 830 -73.38 22.07 -6.86
N GLU A 831 -72.17 21.83 -7.25
CA GLU A 831 -71.19 21.05 -6.45
C GLU A 831 -70.86 21.72 -5.11
N LEU A 832 -70.51 23.02 -5.14
CA LEU A 832 -70.20 23.77 -3.96
C LEU A 832 -71.39 23.93 -3.00
N LYS A 833 -72.60 24.10 -3.52
CA LYS A 833 -73.83 24.16 -2.74
C LYS A 833 -74.14 22.83 -2.03
N ALA A 834 -73.91 21.73 -2.71
CA ALA A 834 -74.07 20.39 -2.12
C ALA A 834 -73.04 20.19 -0.96
N ARG A 835 -71.79 20.60 -1.17
CA ARG A 835 -70.68 20.40 -0.23
C ARG A 835 -70.57 21.42 0.91
N TYR A 836 -71.10 22.67 0.66
CA TYR A 836 -71.00 23.82 1.60
C TYR A 836 -72.36 24.57 1.71
N PRO A 837 -73.46 23.94 2.09
CA PRO A 837 -74.81 24.52 2.04
C PRO A 837 -74.92 25.79 2.91
N LYS A 838 -74.19 25.90 4.00
CA LYS A 838 -74.19 27.09 4.89
C LYS A 838 -73.66 28.37 4.22
N HIS A 839 -72.92 28.29 3.14
CA HIS A 839 -72.35 29.40 2.42
C HIS A 839 -73.25 29.98 1.32
N PHE A 840 -74.35 29.27 0.99
CA PHE A 840 -75.32 29.64 -0.08
C PHE A 840 -76.68 29.97 0.56
N LYS A 841 -76.92 31.26 0.88
CA LYS A 841 -78.24 31.67 1.37
C LYS A 841 -79.23 31.75 0.19
N PRO A 842 -80.58 31.61 0.46
CA PRO A 842 -81.59 31.67 -0.57
C PRO A 842 -81.54 32.96 -1.44
N ASP A 843 -81.24 34.12 -0.83
CA ASP A 843 -81.22 35.45 -1.51
C ASP A 843 -79.76 35.85 -1.94
N SER A 844 -78.89 34.91 -2.05
CA SER A 844 -77.51 35.21 -2.42
C SER A 844 -77.36 35.33 -3.92
N PRO A 845 -76.76 36.39 -4.48
CA PRO A 845 -76.56 36.57 -5.92
C PRO A 845 -75.60 35.59 -6.54
N TYR A 846 -74.88 34.82 -5.77
CA TYR A 846 -73.94 33.80 -6.23
C TYR A 846 -74.39 32.37 -5.97
#